data_b926a457e5225a134f3907131689bf33
#
_entry.id   b926a457e5225a134f3907131689bf33
#
_cell.length_a   1.000
_cell.length_b   1.000
_cell.length_c   1.000
_cell.angle_alpha   90.00
_cell.angle_beta   90.00
_cell.angle_gamma   90.00
#
_symmetry.space_group_name_H-M   'P 1'
#
loop_
_entity.id
_entity.type
_entity.pdbx_description
1 polymer ?
#
loop_
_entity_poly.entity_id
_entity_poly.type
_entity_poly.pdbx_seq_one_letter_code
_entity_poly.pdbx_strand_id
1 'polypeptide(L)'
;IQPLGVTVPKTEQDVQIALQIAVDEGIPVLPRGAGTSQTGQAIGEALILDTTKHLNGLLEFDAEARTVCVQPGMVLDHLNRFLKPHGLFYPVDVSTANRATLGGMTGNNSCGSRSIRYGNMVHNVLAIDGLLADGSQVHFKTLLDRQLTDEDPAQIELLRKMLALGDREAQEIAQRFPDLLRRVGGYNIDVLTQQNPNMSHLLVGSEGTLAFFQRIHLKLQPLPVHKTLGVCHFSSFYEAMEATQHIVELNPSAVELVDRTMIDLARDIPVFAGTVDRFVQGEPQALLLVEFSGEEQAAQLHSLSQLVELVESLGSENSVVEATDNEFQQAIWEVRKSGLNIMMSMKGDGKPVSFIEDCAVDLKDLAEYTHRVSEIFHKHGTTGTFYAHASVGCLHVRPILNMKEESGAQKMRAIVEETLEIVREYKGSHSGEHGDGLSRSEFHLPMFGQRMVNSFEEVKDSFDPAGTFNPGKIVRPPKMDDRSLFRFAPGYSHAPIATTMDWSDFGSFNQALEMCNNNGACRKSDVAVMCPSFRVSGDEQHVTRGRANTLRLAVSGQLGPEALSSDAMFDTMALCVSCKGCKRECPTGIDMAKMKIEFLHQYYKKNSLSLKDRLVAYLPRYAYRMRNLSFLLNLRDQIAGLKSLSEIVLGFSARRSLPKWRRDQFRAEIEVPSQPEISTAGKDVVLLVDTFNSCFEPENARAALAVLTAAGYSVHAAEPADKARPLCCGRTFLSSGMVDEARVEAQRVIASLRPFVEKGIPIVGLEPSCLLTLRDEFPSLLPGDETTALSQHAFLFEEFLAAEEAKGELQLKLKSLPAKRALLHGHCHQKAFAVMSSVQQVLAMVPELVVETVESSCCGMAGSFGYDAKHFDISMKMGELNLLPAVREADADCLIVADGTSCRHQIQDGAGREAIHVARVLEMALAE
;
A
#
# COMPACT_ATOMS: atom_id res chain seq x y z
N ILE A 1 -21.82 -8.07 1.32
CA ILE A 1 -21.98 -9.17 0.36
C ILE A 1 -20.92 -10.22 0.68
N GLN A 2 -21.32 -11.48 0.82
CA GLN A 2 -20.43 -12.61 1.08
C GLN A 2 -20.31 -13.46 -0.18
N PRO A 3 -19.09 -13.79 -0.67
CA PRO A 3 -18.93 -14.69 -1.80
C PRO A 3 -19.36 -16.10 -1.43
N LEU A 4 -19.87 -16.87 -2.40
CA LEU A 4 -20.21 -18.29 -2.23
C LEU A 4 -18.96 -19.16 -2.12
N GLY A 5 -17.90 -18.76 -2.82
CA GLY A 5 -16.60 -19.40 -2.78
C GLY A 5 -15.54 -18.59 -3.51
N VAL A 6 -14.29 -18.99 -3.36
CA VAL A 6 -13.14 -18.40 -4.09
C VAL A 6 -12.31 -19.53 -4.67
N THR A 7 -12.05 -19.47 -5.97
CA THR A 7 -11.08 -20.33 -6.64
C THR A 7 -9.92 -19.49 -7.19
N VAL A 8 -8.73 -20.08 -7.15
CA VAL A 8 -7.48 -19.47 -7.62
C VAL A 8 -6.90 -20.35 -8.71
N PRO A 9 -7.37 -20.21 -9.96
CA PRO A 9 -6.98 -21.06 -11.08
C PRO A 9 -5.47 -20.95 -11.35
N LYS A 10 -4.84 -22.07 -11.61
CA LYS A 10 -3.41 -22.14 -11.99
C LYS A 10 -3.20 -22.05 -13.49
N THR A 11 -4.19 -22.53 -14.26
CA THR A 11 -4.17 -22.62 -15.72
C THR A 11 -5.50 -22.13 -16.31
N GLU A 12 -5.50 -21.84 -17.61
CA GLU A 12 -6.73 -21.54 -18.35
C GLU A 12 -7.73 -22.72 -18.31
N GLN A 13 -7.23 -23.96 -18.24
CA GLN A 13 -8.08 -25.14 -18.11
C GLN A 13 -8.79 -25.21 -16.75
N ASP A 14 -8.12 -24.80 -15.66
CA ASP A 14 -8.77 -24.71 -14.34
C ASP A 14 -9.94 -23.74 -14.36
N VAL A 15 -9.83 -22.64 -15.13
CA VAL A 15 -10.93 -21.67 -15.32
C VAL A 15 -12.11 -22.32 -16.04
N GLN A 16 -11.85 -23.07 -17.13
CA GLN A 16 -12.89 -23.78 -17.88
C GLN A 16 -13.65 -24.78 -16.99
N ILE A 17 -12.90 -25.56 -16.19
CA ILE A 17 -13.48 -26.53 -15.25
C ILE A 17 -14.34 -25.81 -14.19
N ALA A 18 -13.79 -24.74 -13.58
CA ALA A 18 -14.51 -23.99 -12.56
C ALA A 18 -15.79 -23.34 -13.11
N LEU A 19 -15.73 -22.78 -14.34
CA LEU A 19 -16.88 -22.21 -15.01
C LEU A 19 -17.93 -23.27 -15.31
N GLN A 20 -17.54 -24.42 -15.87
CA GLN A 20 -18.45 -25.51 -16.17
C GLN A 20 -19.21 -25.98 -14.92
N ILE A 21 -18.49 -26.20 -13.81
CA ILE A 21 -19.10 -26.58 -12.52
C ILE A 21 -20.10 -25.52 -12.07
N ALA A 22 -19.75 -24.24 -12.17
CA ALA A 22 -20.61 -23.15 -11.76
C ALA A 22 -21.89 -23.07 -12.62
N VAL A 23 -21.77 -23.28 -13.92
CA VAL A 23 -22.91 -23.34 -14.86
C VAL A 23 -23.82 -24.53 -14.55
N ASP A 24 -23.25 -25.72 -14.36
CA ASP A 24 -23.99 -26.95 -14.05
C ASP A 24 -24.78 -26.83 -12.73
N GLU A 25 -24.23 -26.13 -11.76
CA GLU A 25 -24.84 -25.92 -10.44
C GLU A 25 -25.68 -24.63 -10.35
N GLY A 26 -25.76 -23.84 -11.43
CA GLY A 26 -26.49 -22.57 -11.45
C GLY A 26 -25.89 -21.49 -10.54
N ILE A 27 -24.58 -21.51 -10.32
CA ILE A 27 -23.85 -20.58 -9.43
C ILE A 27 -23.31 -19.40 -10.25
N PRO A 28 -23.59 -18.14 -9.86
CA PRO A 28 -22.96 -16.98 -10.48
C PRO A 28 -21.44 -16.98 -10.35
N VAL A 29 -20.75 -16.48 -11.37
CA VAL A 29 -19.28 -16.39 -11.44
C VAL A 29 -18.84 -14.93 -11.51
N LEU A 30 -17.85 -14.53 -10.72
CA LEU A 30 -17.27 -13.20 -10.74
C LEU A 30 -15.78 -13.29 -11.04
N PRO A 31 -15.34 -12.97 -12.28
CA PRO A 31 -13.93 -12.79 -12.60
C PRO A 31 -13.34 -11.63 -11.81
N ARG A 32 -12.21 -11.83 -11.10
CA ARG A 32 -11.64 -10.81 -10.22
C ARG A 32 -10.13 -10.69 -10.37
N GLY A 33 -9.69 -9.44 -10.58
CA GLY A 33 -8.30 -9.03 -10.45
C GLY A 33 -7.95 -8.61 -9.04
N ALA A 34 -7.21 -7.50 -8.87
CA ALA A 34 -6.76 -7.03 -7.57
C ALA A 34 -7.87 -6.50 -6.63
N GLY A 35 -9.09 -6.31 -7.13
CA GLY A 35 -10.22 -5.79 -6.36
C GLY A 35 -9.97 -4.37 -5.87
N THR A 36 -9.42 -3.51 -6.72
CA THR A 36 -9.14 -2.09 -6.43
C THR A 36 -10.27 -1.16 -6.84
N SER A 37 -11.29 -1.68 -7.54
CA SER A 37 -12.48 -0.94 -7.96
C SER A 37 -13.25 -0.35 -6.78
N GLN A 38 -13.92 0.79 -6.99
CA GLN A 38 -14.60 1.56 -5.96
C GLN A 38 -16.13 1.44 -6.00
N THR A 39 -16.71 1.09 -7.14
CA THR A 39 -18.17 1.09 -7.39
C THR A 39 -18.86 -0.24 -7.14
N GLY A 40 -18.12 -1.27 -6.71
CA GLY A 40 -18.71 -2.56 -6.28
C GLY A 40 -18.77 -3.63 -7.37
N GLN A 41 -18.19 -3.44 -8.56
CA GLN A 41 -18.14 -4.45 -9.62
C GLN A 41 -17.33 -5.70 -9.24
N ALA A 42 -16.36 -5.57 -8.34
CA ALA A 42 -15.47 -6.65 -7.91
C ALA A 42 -15.98 -7.45 -6.69
N ILE A 43 -17.25 -7.29 -6.32
CA ILE A 43 -17.88 -8.00 -5.20
C ILE A 43 -19.24 -8.57 -5.62
N GLY A 44 -19.59 -9.76 -5.13
CA GLY A 44 -20.84 -10.42 -5.48
C GLY A 44 -21.06 -11.68 -4.65
N GLU A 45 -22.30 -12.14 -4.59
CA GLU A 45 -22.70 -13.45 -4.09
C GLU A 45 -22.51 -14.47 -5.23
N ALA A 46 -21.25 -14.85 -5.46
CA ALA A 46 -20.80 -15.61 -6.62
C ALA A 46 -19.56 -16.45 -6.26
N LEU A 47 -19.22 -17.39 -7.14
CA LEU A 47 -17.90 -18.02 -7.18
C LEU A 47 -16.89 -17.01 -7.73
N ILE A 48 -15.95 -16.59 -6.91
CA ILE A 48 -14.90 -15.65 -7.32
C ILE A 48 -13.79 -16.42 -8.05
N LEU A 49 -13.46 -16.01 -9.28
CA LEU A 49 -12.30 -16.49 -10.03
C LEU A 49 -11.16 -15.47 -9.86
N ASP A 50 -10.24 -15.71 -8.90
CA ASP A 50 -9.11 -14.81 -8.65
C ASP A 50 -7.95 -15.12 -9.60
N THR A 51 -7.69 -14.20 -10.54
CA THR A 51 -6.66 -14.36 -11.58
C THR A 51 -5.25 -13.94 -11.10
N THR A 52 -5.13 -13.29 -9.93
CA THR A 52 -3.94 -12.52 -9.55
C THR A 52 -2.71 -13.35 -9.24
N LYS A 53 -2.90 -14.60 -8.81
CA LYS A 53 -1.80 -15.43 -8.27
C LYS A 53 -1.05 -16.21 -9.35
N HIS A 54 -1.73 -16.72 -10.35
CA HIS A 54 -1.13 -17.65 -11.32
C HIS A 54 -1.35 -17.25 -12.78
N LEU A 55 -2.46 -16.58 -13.11
CA LEU A 55 -2.76 -16.15 -14.48
C LEU A 55 -2.23 -14.74 -14.74
N ASN A 56 -0.93 -14.53 -14.56
CA ASN A 56 -0.27 -13.22 -14.61
C ASN A 56 0.98 -13.20 -15.52
N GLY A 57 1.05 -14.12 -16.46
CA GLY A 57 2.15 -14.26 -17.42
C GLY A 57 2.11 -13.20 -18.52
N LEU A 58 3.30 -12.84 -19.02
CA LEU A 58 3.51 -12.22 -20.32
C LEU A 58 3.62 -13.38 -21.34
N LEU A 59 2.77 -13.35 -22.37
CA LEU A 59 2.65 -14.46 -23.33
C LEU A 59 3.43 -14.17 -24.62
N GLU A 60 3.25 -12.97 -25.19
CA GLU A 60 3.88 -12.55 -26.42
C GLU A 60 4.34 -11.10 -26.32
N PHE A 61 5.42 -10.75 -26.97
CA PHE A 61 5.92 -9.39 -27.05
C PHE A 61 6.59 -9.13 -28.38
N ASP A 62 6.18 -8.07 -29.06
CA ASP A 62 6.78 -7.59 -30.30
C ASP A 62 7.13 -6.09 -30.13
N ALA A 63 8.44 -5.82 -30.07
CA ALA A 63 8.95 -4.47 -29.88
C ALA A 63 8.80 -3.60 -31.15
N GLU A 64 8.88 -4.20 -32.34
CA GLU A 64 8.77 -3.46 -33.63
C GLU A 64 7.30 -3.10 -33.90
N ALA A 65 6.38 -4.07 -33.73
CA ALA A 65 4.95 -3.84 -33.84
C ALA A 65 4.38 -3.03 -32.65
N ARG A 66 5.16 -2.91 -31.55
CA ARG A 66 4.75 -2.27 -30.29
C ARG A 66 3.49 -2.90 -29.71
N THR A 67 3.49 -4.21 -29.62
CA THR A 67 2.38 -4.99 -29.11
C THR A 67 2.82 -5.97 -28.03
N VAL A 68 1.88 -6.30 -27.14
CA VAL A 68 2.11 -7.32 -26.12
C VAL A 68 0.81 -8.10 -25.86
N CYS A 69 0.92 -9.41 -25.61
CA CYS A 69 -0.16 -10.25 -25.15
C CYS A 69 0.09 -10.70 -23.72
N VAL A 70 -0.88 -10.52 -22.84
CA VAL A 70 -0.77 -10.80 -21.41
C VAL A 70 -1.96 -11.58 -20.89
N GLN A 71 -1.75 -12.31 -19.78
CA GLN A 71 -2.82 -12.90 -18.98
C GLN A 71 -3.49 -11.84 -18.08
N PRO A 72 -4.77 -12.04 -17.69
CA PRO A 72 -5.57 -11.02 -17.01
C PRO A 72 -5.05 -10.60 -15.62
N GLY A 73 -4.30 -11.44 -14.94
CA GLY A 73 -3.70 -11.17 -13.63
C GLY A 73 -2.38 -10.37 -13.68
N MET A 74 -1.85 -10.05 -14.86
CA MET A 74 -0.65 -9.23 -15.02
C MET A 74 -0.85 -7.86 -14.39
N VAL A 75 0.06 -7.46 -13.50
CA VAL A 75 0.06 -6.13 -12.86
C VAL A 75 0.70 -5.10 -13.78
N LEU A 76 0.08 -3.93 -13.91
CA LEU A 76 0.54 -2.87 -14.81
C LEU A 76 2.02 -2.48 -14.60
N ASP A 77 2.44 -2.24 -13.36
CA ASP A 77 3.83 -1.88 -13.08
C ASP A 77 4.82 -3.02 -13.35
N HIS A 78 4.38 -4.28 -13.27
CA HIS A 78 5.22 -5.42 -13.68
C HIS A 78 5.44 -5.42 -15.19
N LEU A 79 4.38 -5.19 -15.96
CA LEU A 79 4.49 -5.05 -17.40
C LEU A 79 5.40 -3.86 -17.76
N ASN A 80 5.19 -2.68 -17.18
CA ASN A 80 5.97 -1.49 -17.50
C ASN A 80 7.45 -1.62 -17.09
N ARG A 81 7.75 -2.35 -16.01
CA ARG A 81 9.13 -2.68 -15.64
C ARG A 81 9.82 -3.56 -16.69
N PHE A 82 9.08 -4.54 -17.23
CA PHE A 82 9.58 -5.38 -18.34
C PHE A 82 9.81 -4.56 -19.61
N LEU A 83 8.89 -3.64 -19.96
CA LEU A 83 8.92 -2.86 -21.19
C LEU A 83 9.98 -1.74 -21.18
N LYS A 84 10.32 -1.20 -20.00
CA LYS A 84 11.23 -0.05 -19.86
C LYS A 84 12.61 -0.23 -20.53
N PRO A 85 13.32 -1.38 -20.44
CA PRO A 85 14.57 -1.59 -21.15
C PRO A 85 14.44 -1.56 -22.68
N HIS A 86 13.22 -1.74 -23.21
CA HIS A 86 12.92 -1.67 -24.64
C HIS A 86 12.48 -0.27 -25.09
N GLY A 87 12.52 0.75 -24.18
CA GLY A 87 12.05 2.11 -24.48
C GLY A 87 10.54 2.22 -24.69
N LEU A 88 9.77 1.24 -24.21
CA LEU A 88 8.32 1.15 -24.35
C LEU A 88 7.61 1.16 -23.00
N PHE A 89 6.31 1.48 -23.04
CA PHE A 89 5.42 1.35 -21.88
C PHE A 89 3.96 1.17 -22.32
N TYR A 90 3.13 0.65 -21.42
CA TYR A 90 1.69 0.64 -21.57
C TYR A 90 1.13 1.93 -20.96
N PRO A 91 0.42 2.77 -21.73
CA PRO A 91 0.23 4.19 -21.38
C PRO A 91 -0.95 4.50 -20.46
N VAL A 92 -1.79 3.51 -20.13
CA VAL A 92 -2.95 3.71 -19.23
C VAL A 92 -2.47 3.74 -17.78
N ASP A 93 -2.32 4.93 -17.19
CA ASP A 93 -1.59 5.21 -15.96
C ASP A 93 -2.50 5.34 -14.71
N VAL A 94 -3.20 4.29 -14.35
CA VAL A 94 -4.06 4.29 -13.15
C VAL A 94 -3.26 4.52 -11.85
N SER A 95 -3.85 5.19 -10.87
CA SER A 95 -3.23 5.47 -9.56
C SER A 95 -2.84 4.20 -8.78
N THR A 96 -3.45 3.08 -9.10
CA THR A 96 -3.22 1.77 -8.50
C THR A 96 -2.29 0.87 -9.32
N ALA A 97 -1.49 1.43 -10.25
CA ALA A 97 -0.64 0.71 -11.21
C ALA A 97 0.24 -0.38 -10.59
N ASN A 98 0.71 -0.16 -9.36
CA ASN A 98 1.56 -1.11 -8.63
C ASN A 98 0.84 -2.37 -8.13
N ARG A 99 -0.48 -2.49 -8.37
CA ARG A 99 -1.30 -3.63 -7.96
C ARG A 99 -2.51 -3.90 -8.85
N ALA A 100 -2.97 -2.95 -9.65
CA ALA A 100 -4.07 -3.15 -10.61
C ALA A 100 -3.65 -4.15 -11.68
N THR A 101 -4.56 -5.08 -12.00
CA THR A 101 -4.32 -6.09 -13.03
C THR A 101 -4.91 -5.66 -14.36
N LEU A 102 -4.26 -6.03 -15.47
CA LEU A 102 -4.69 -5.64 -16.80
C LEU A 102 -6.08 -6.20 -17.15
N GLY A 103 -6.44 -7.39 -16.68
CA GLY A 103 -7.81 -7.91 -16.81
C GLY A 103 -8.85 -7.06 -16.08
N GLY A 104 -8.54 -6.62 -14.86
CA GLY A 104 -9.41 -5.72 -14.11
C GLY A 104 -9.51 -4.34 -14.76
N MET A 105 -8.38 -3.79 -15.25
CA MET A 105 -8.36 -2.52 -15.98
C MET A 105 -9.16 -2.58 -17.28
N THR A 106 -9.06 -3.69 -18.03
CA THR A 106 -9.82 -3.92 -19.25
C THR A 106 -11.32 -4.03 -18.95
N GLY A 107 -11.70 -4.85 -17.96
CA GLY A 107 -13.09 -5.00 -17.56
C GLY A 107 -13.73 -3.71 -17.05
N ASN A 108 -12.93 -2.77 -16.54
CA ASN A 108 -13.38 -1.47 -16.05
C ASN A 108 -13.29 -0.34 -17.10
N ASN A 109 -12.66 -0.56 -18.26
CA ASN A 109 -12.28 0.47 -19.22
C ASN A 109 -11.48 1.61 -18.55
N SER A 110 -10.51 1.25 -17.71
CA SER A 110 -9.75 2.18 -16.88
C SER A 110 -8.99 3.22 -17.70
N CYS A 111 -8.71 4.35 -17.08
CA CYS A 111 -7.84 5.41 -17.59
C CYS A 111 -7.12 6.12 -16.45
N GLY A 112 -6.32 7.12 -16.74
CA GLY A 112 -5.52 7.82 -15.74
C GLY A 112 -5.24 9.26 -16.14
N SER A 113 -4.29 9.89 -15.45
CA SER A 113 -3.97 11.31 -15.58
C SER A 113 -3.60 11.73 -17.02
N ARG A 114 -2.99 10.83 -17.78
CA ARG A 114 -2.51 11.09 -19.16
C ARG A 114 -3.49 10.66 -20.24
N SER A 115 -4.77 10.44 -19.89
CA SER A 115 -5.79 10.01 -20.85
C SER A 115 -6.09 11.04 -21.94
N ILE A 116 -5.89 12.31 -21.71
CA ILE A 116 -5.98 13.35 -22.75
C ILE A 116 -5.07 13.02 -23.94
N ARG A 117 -3.93 12.38 -23.69
CA ARG A 117 -2.95 12.00 -24.72
C ARG A 117 -3.10 10.57 -25.20
N TYR A 118 -3.37 9.63 -24.29
CA TYR A 118 -3.30 8.19 -24.58
C TYR A 118 -4.66 7.49 -24.57
N GLY A 119 -5.73 8.19 -24.18
CA GLY A 119 -7.07 7.61 -24.08
C GLY A 119 -7.23 6.64 -22.90
N ASN A 120 -8.30 5.85 -22.98
CA ASN A 120 -8.68 4.83 -22.01
C ASN A 120 -8.18 3.45 -22.46
N MET A 121 -8.50 2.39 -21.70
CA MET A 121 -8.20 1.00 -22.09
C MET A 121 -8.73 0.66 -23.49
N VAL A 122 -9.97 1.07 -23.81
CA VAL A 122 -10.60 0.80 -25.10
C VAL A 122 -9.76 1.27 -26.30
N HIS A 123 -8.98 2.34 -26.17
CA HIS A 123 -8.12 2.85 -27.24
C HIS A 123 -6.78 2.10 -27.37
N ASN A 124 -6.46 1.26 -26.39
CA ASN A 124 -5.16 0.59 -26.24
C ASN A 124 -5.30 -0.95 -26.21
N VAL A 125 -6.53 -1.50 -26.35
CA VAL A 125 -6.79 -2.93 -26.49
C VAL A 125 -6.99 -3.25 -27.97
N LEU A 126 -6.21 -4.21 -28.51
CA LEU A 126 -6.25 -4.64 -29.90
C LEU A 126 -7.16 -5.84 -30.11
N ALA A 127 -7.11 -6.82 -29.19
CA ALA A 127 -7.93 -8.03 -29.23
C ALA A 127 -8.06 -8.64 -27.84
N ILE A 128 -9.07 -9.47 -27.63
CA ILE A 128 -9.31 -10.24 -26.42
C ILE A 128 -9.67 -11.68 -26.80
N ASP A 129 -8.95 -12.65 -26.21
CA ASP A 129 -9.36 -14.04 -26.16
C ASP A 129 -10.21 -14.24 -24.89
N GLY A 130 -11.44 -14.67 -25.07
CA GLY A 130 -12.43 -14.82 -24.00
C GLY A 130 -13.05 -16.20 -23.94
N LEU A 131 -13.61 -16.49 -22.76
CA LEU A 131 -14.42 -17.69 -22.53
C LEU A 131 -15.83 -17.24 -22.16
N LEU A 132 -16.82 -17.66 -22.96
CA LEU A 132 -18.25 -17.43 -22.70
C LEU A 132 -18.80 -18.39 -21.64
N ALA A 133 -20.00 -18.12 -21.14
CA ALA A 133 -20.61 -18.91 -20.07
C ALA A 133 -20.93 -20.36 -20.52
N ASP A 134 -21.18 -20.60 -21.81
CA ASP A 134 -21.39 -21.91 -22.39
C ASP A 134 -20.10 -22.71 -22.65
N GLY A 135 -18.93 -22.16 -22.28
CA GLY A 135 -17.64 -22.77 -22.54
C GLY A 135 -17.02 -22.46 -23.89
N SER A 136 -17.73 -21.72 -24.75
CA SER A 136 -17.20 -21.30 -26.06
C SER A 136 -16.02 -20.36 -25.91
N GLN A 137 -14.96 -20.60 -26.68
CA GLN A 137 -13.82 -19.66 -26.78
C GLN A 137 -14.11 -18.65 -27.90
N VAL A 138 -13.81 -17.40 -27.66
CA VAL A 138 -13.96 -16.32 -28.63
C VAL A 138 -12.63 -15.55 -28.77
N HIS A 139 -12.35 -15.09 -29.98
CA HIS A 139 -11.24 -14.20 -30.30
C HIS A 139 -11.78 -12.93 -30.94
N PHE A 140 -11.95 -11.88 -30.15
CA PHE A 140 -12.52 -10.64 -30.64
C PHE A 140 -11.43 -9.62 -30.98
N LYS A 141 -11.51 -9.09 -32.19
CA LYS A 141 -10.58 -8.14 -32.80
C LYS A 141 -11.32 -7.17 -33.72
N THR A 142 -10.60 -6.34 -34.45
CA THR A 142 -11.16 -5.46 -35.49
C THR A 142 -11.68 -6.27 -36.67
N LEU A 143 -12.93 -6.02 -37.05
CA LEU A 143 -13.56 -6.55 -38.27
C LEU A 143 -13.37 -5.54 -39.40
N LEU A 144 -12.53 -5.86 -40.39
CA LEU A 144 -12.31 -5.01 -41.54
C LEU A 144 -13.57 -5.04 -42.45
N ASP A 145 -14.07 -3.82 -42.77
CA ASP A 145 -15.31 -3.63 -43.54
C ASP A 145 -16.50 -4.48 -43.06
N ARG A 146 -16.54 -4.79 -41.72
CA ARG A 146 -17.58 -5.61 -41.06
C ARG A 146 -17.68 -7.05 -41.61
N GLN A 147 -16.58 -7.57 -42.17
CA GLN A 147 -16.55 -8.93 -42.77
C GLN A 147 -16.38 -9.99 -41.70
N LEU A 148 -17.15 -11.07 -41.81
CA LEU A 148 -17.14 -12.22 -40.91
C LEU A 148 -16.54 -13.48 -41.54
N THR A 149 -15.89 -13.37 -42.69
CA THR A 149 -15.41 -14.53 -43.48
C THR A 149 -14.26 -15.27 -42.82
N ASP A 150 -13.45 -14.58 -42.03
CA ASP A 150 -12.29 -15.14 -41.36
C ASP A 150 -12.52 -15.47 -39.87
N GLU A 151 -13.80 -15.42 -39.43
CA GLU A 151 -14.19 -15.66 -38.06
C GLU A 151 -14.58 -17.13 -37.81
N ASP A 152 -14.39 -17.58 -36.56
CA ASP A 152 -14.87 -18.90 -36.15
C ASP A 152 -16.38 -19.03 -36.33
N PRO A 153 -16.89 -20.10 -36.99
CA PRO A 153 -18.31 -20.31 -37.16
C PRO A 153 -19.14 -20.24 -35.87
N ALA A 154 -18.54 -20.60 -34.72
CA ALA A 154 -19.23 -20.58 -33.43
C ALA A 154 -19.54 -19.15 -32.96
N GLN A 155 -18.72 -18.16 -33.33
CA GLN A 155 -18.93 -16.76 -32.93
C GLN A 155 -19.62 -15.90 -33.99
N ILE A 156 -19.73 -16.37 -35.26
CA ILE A 156 -20.32 -15.60 -36.35
C ILE A 156 -21.75 -15.14 -36.05
N GLU A 157 -22.56 -16.00 -35.44
CA GLU A 157 -23.96 -15.65 -35.14
C GLU A 157 -24.05 -14.56 -34.11
N LEU A 158 -23.23 -14.64 -33.04
CA LEU A 158 -23.13 -13.59 -32.01
C LEU A 158 -22.66 -12.26 -32.62
N LEU A 159 -21.62 -12.29 -33.44
CA LEU A 159 -21.08 -11.07 -34.08
C LEU A 159 -22.13 -10.43 -35.02
N ARG A 160 -22.83 -11.24 -35.82
CA ARG A 160 -23.91 -10.77 -36.70
C ARG A 160 -25.04 -10.11 -35.92
N LYS A 161 -25.42 -10.69 -34.79
CA LYS A 161 -26.46 -10.14 -33.91
C LYS A 161 -26.03 -8.79 -33.32
N MET A 162 -24.76 -8.68 -32.88
CA MET A 162 -24.23 -7.41 -32.39
C MET A 162 -24.16 -6.33 -33.47
N LEU A 163 -23.68 -6.67 -34.67
CA LEU A 163 -23.65 -5.70 -35.77
C LEU A 163 -25.06 -5.21 -36.16
N ALA A 164 -26.05 -6.12 -36.21
CA ALA A 164 -27.45 -5.76 -36.46
C ALA A 164 -28.03 -4.84 -35.35
N LEU A 165 -27.67 -5.07 -34.09
CA LEU A 165 -28.01 -4.16 -32.96
C LEU A 165 -27.43 -2.77 -33.20
N GLY A 166 -26.13 -2.67 -33.56
CA GLY A 166 -25.48 -1.40 -33.86
C GLY A 166 -26.19 -0.62 -34.99
N ASP A 167 -26.53 -1.31 -36.07
CA ASP A 167 -27.26 -0.72 -37.20
C ASP A 167 -28.66 -0.21 -36.81
N ARG A 168 -29.38 -0.99 -36.01
CA ARG A 168 -30.72 -0.64 -35.52
C ARG A 168 -30.70 0.56 -34.56
N GLU A 169 -29.68 0.64 -33.73
CA GLU A 169 -29.60 1.64 -32.65
C GLU A 169 -28.75 2.86 -33.01
N ALA A 170 -28.14 2.92 -34.19
CA ALA A 170 -27.16 3.96 -34.56
C ALA A 170 -27.62 5.40 -34.24
N GLN A 171 -28.88 5.73 -34.55
CA GLN A 171 -29.43 7.06 -34.31
C GLN A 171 -29.57 7.37 -32.83
N GLU A 172 -30.05 6.41 -32.04
CA GLU A 172 -30.27 6.59 -30.61
C GLU A 172 -28.93 6.65 -29.87
N ILE A 173 -27.93 5.84 -30.28
CA ILE A 173 -26.55 5.92 -29.80
C ILE A 173 -25.98 7.32 -30.00
N ALA A 174 -26.08 7.87 -31.22
CA ALA A 174 -25.58 9.21 -31.51
C ALA A 174 -26.26 10.34 -30.71
N GLN A 175 -27.51 10.12 -30.26
CA GLN A 175 -28.26 11.10 -29.46
C GLN A 175 -27.99 10.99 -27.96
N ARG A 176 -27.75 9.78 -27.43
CA ARG A 176 -27.74 9.49 -26.01
C ARG A 176 -26.33 9.34 -25.42
N PHE A 177 -25.39 8.81 -26.21
CA PHE A 177 -24.04 8.65 -25.71
C PHE A 177 -23.35 9.99 -25.59
N PRO A 178 -22.70 10.30 -24.43
CA PRO A 178 -21.91 11.53 -24.30
C PRO A 178 -20.74 11.54 -25.30
N ASP A 179 -20.52 12.67 -25.94
CA ASP A 179 -19.33 12.90 -26.79
C ASP A 179 -18.16 13.39 -25.94
N LEU A 180 -17.68 12.53 -25.08
CA LEU A 180 -16.60 12.80 -24.12
C LEU A 180 -15.60 11.65 -24.12
N LEU A 181 -14.32 11.98 -23.91
CA LEU A 181 -13.26 10.96 -23.75
C LEU A 181 -13.50 10.11 -22.48
N ARG A 182 -13.97 10.72 -21.40
CA ARG A 182 -14.27 10.10 -20.11
C ARG A 182 -15.71 9.58 -20.07
N ARG A 183 -15.90 8.42 -20.65
CA ARG A 183 -17.19 7.75 -20.74
C ARG A 183 -16.99 6.23 -20.66
N VAL A 184 -17.42 5.62 -19.59
CA VAL A 184 -17.33 4.17 -19.38
C VAL A 184 -18.66 3.54 -18.92
N GLY A 185 -19.74 4.33 -18.80
CA GLY A 185 -21.04 3.84 -18.37
C GLY A 185 -21.74 3.01 -19.44
N GLY A 186 -22.30 1.87 -19.05
CA GLY A 186 -22.95 0.89 -19.93
C GLY A 186 -21.96 0.07 -20.75
N TYR A 187 -22.46 -0.66 -21.75
CA TYR A 187 -21.61 -1.35 -22.73
C TYR A 187 -21.22 -0.42 -23.88
N ASN A 188 -20.04 -0.60 -24.43
CA ASN A 188 -19.51 0.17 -25.58
C ASN A 188 -20.18 -0.24 -26.91
N ILE A 189 -21.52 -0.17 -26.99
CA ILE A 189 -22.28 -0.54 -28.20
C ILE A 189 -22.10 0.48 -29.34
N ASP A 190 -21.59 1.65 -29.06
CA ASP A 190 -21.24 2.68 -30.06
C ASP A 190 -20.14 2.21 -31.02
N VAL A 191 -19.25 1.30 -30.60
CA VAL A 191 -18.26 0.67 -31.51
C VAL A 191 -18.94 -0.06 -32.68
N LEU A 192 -20.13 -0.60 -32.48
CA LEU A 192 -20.86 -1.37 -33.47
C LEU A 192 -21.33 -0.53 -34.67
N THR A 193 -21.35 0.81 -34.51
CA THR A 193 -21.74 1.75 -35.57
C THR A 193 -20.58 2.11 -36.53
N GLN A 194 -19.36 1.69 -36.21
CA GLN A 194 -18.16 2.00 -36.96
C GLN A 194 -18.05 1.14 -38.23
N GLN A 195 -17.34 1.61 -39.26
CA GLN A 195 -17.05 0.83 -40.47
C GLN A 195 -16.14 -0.38 -40.17
N ASN A 196 -15.13 -0.21 -39.32
CA ASN A 196 -14.19 -1.25 -38.87
C ASN A 196 -14.30 -1.43 -37.36
N PRO A 197 -15.39 -2.03 -36.84
CA PRO A 197 -15.60 -2.16 -35.41
C PRO A 197 -14.58 -3.13 -34.79
N ASN A 198 -13.93 -2.73 -33.71
CA ASN A 198 -13.17 -3.67 -32.90
C ASN A 198 -14.12 -4.36 -31.91
N MET A 199 -14.43 -5.63 -32.16
CA MET A 199 -15.40 -6.36 -31.35
C MET A 199 -14.94 -6.62 -29.92
N SER A 200 -13.62 -6.61 -29.65
CA SER A 200 -13.09 -6.68 -28.28
C SER A 200 -13.52 -5.49 -27.41
N HIS A 201 -13.85 -4.35 -28.02
CA HIS A 201 -14.29 -3.16 -27.28
C HIS A 201 -15.66 -3.35 -26.60
N LEU A 202 -16.49 -4.30 -27.03
CA LEU A 202 -17.70 -4.70 -26.28
C LEU A 202 -17.36 -5.33 -24.92
N LEU A 203 -16.22 -6.02 -24.85
CA LEU A 203 -15.74 -6.64 -23.60
C LEU A 203 -15.01 -5.65 -22.69
N VAL A 204 -14.40 -4.60 -23.28
CA VAL A 204 -13.77 -3.53 -22.52
C VAL A 204 -14.85 -2.71 -21.79
N GLY A 205 -14.76 -2.58 -20.48
CA GLY A 205 -15.77 -1.93 -19.65
C GLY A 205 -16.97 -2.81 -19.28
N SER A 206 -16.95 -4.09 -19.65
CA SER A 206 -18.05 -5.02 -19.33
C SER A 206 -18.11 -5.49 -17.89
N GLU A 207 -17.16 -5.11 -17.06
CA GLU A 207 -17.10 -5.45 -15.62
C GLU A 207 -17.18 -6.96 -15.33
N GLY A 208 -16.71 -7.79 -16.29
CA GLY A 208 -16.77 -9.24 -16.17
C GLY A 208 -18.20 -9.80 -16.25
N THR A 209 -19.13 -9.09 -16.90
CA THR A 209 -20.51 -9.52 -17.07
C THR A 209 -20.76 -10.31 -18.36
N LEU A 210 -19.84 -10.23 -19.34
CA LEU A 210 -20.03 -10.82 -20.67
C LEU A 210 -19.17 -12.07 -20.90
N ALA A 211 -17.92 -12.05 -20.43
CA ALA A 211 -16.96 -13.13 -20.64
C ALA A 211 -15.87 -13.14 -19.57
N PHE A 212 -15.18 -14.27 -19.43
CA PHE A 212 -13.90 -14.35 -18.76
C PHE A 212 -12.76 -14.04 -19.75
N PHE A 213 -11.88 -13.09 -19.45
CA PHE A 213 -10.72 -12.77 -20.30
C PHE A 213 -9.60 -13.76 -20.04
N GLN A 214 -9.17 -14.48 -21.06
CA GLN A 214 -8.04 -15.42 -21.00
C GLN A 214 -6.74 -14.71 -21.38
N ARG A 215 -6.76 -13.91 -22.46
CA ARG A 215 -5.61 -13.18 -23.00
C ARG A 215 -6.04 -11.80 -23.47
N ILE A 216 -5.17 -10.82 -23.32
CA ILE A 216 -5.42 -9.43 -23.70
C ILE A 216 -4.27 -8.94 -24.55
N HIS A 217 -4.56 -8.54 -25.79
CA HIS A 217 -3.60 -8.00 -26.74
C HIS A 217 -3.61 -6.48 -26.64
N LEU A 218 -2.47 -5.88 -26.35
CA LEU A 218 -2.33 -4.49 -25.99
C LEU A 218 -1.39 -3.76 -26.94
N LYS A 219 -1.69 -2.47 -27.20
CA LYS A 219 -0.86 -1.55 -27.96
C LYS A 219 0.07 -0.78 -27.02
N LEU A 220 1.36 -0.71 -27.34
CA LEU A 220 2.38 -0.03 -26.56
C LEU A 220 2.71 1.33 -27.14
N GLN A 221 3.28 2.21 -26.30
CA GLN A 221 3.76 3.53 -26.69
C GLN A 221 5.25 3.69 -26.37
N PRO A 222 5.99 4.53 -27.12
CA PRO A 222 7.34 4.93 -26.76
C PRO A 222 7.36 5.64 -25.41
N LEU A 223 8.34 5.31 -24.57
CA LEU A 223 8.53 5.96 -23.26
C LEU A 223 9.05 7.39 -23.49
N PRO A 224 8.34 8.44 -23.02
CA PRO A 224 8.80 9.82 -23.20
C PRO A 224 10.11 10.08 -22.43
N VAL A 225 11.05 10.74 -23.09
CA VAL A 225 12.41 10.97 -22.57
C VAL A 225 12.46 12.18 -21.65
N HIS A 226 11.80 13.27 -22.05
CA HIS A 226 11.82 14.53 -21.34
C HIS A 226 10.43 14.94 -20.86
N LYS A 227 10.39 15.49 -19.64
CA LYS A 227 9.16 15.98 -18.99
C LYS A 227 9.42 17.29 -18.28
N THR A 228 8.39 18.15 -18.25
CA THR A 228 8.33 19.34 -17.42
C THR A 228 6.99 19.40 -16.71
N LEU A 229 6.93 20.03 -15.55
CA LEU A 229 5.72 20.18 -14.76
C LEU A 229 5.58 21.60 -14.27
N GLY A 230 4.46 22.24 -14.58
CA GLY A 230 4.04 23.52 -14.01
C GLY A 230 3.03 23.30 -12.89
N VAL A 231 3.22 23.93 -11.72
CA VAL A 231 2.26 23.95 -10.63
C VAL A 231 1.61 25.30 -10.55
N CYS A 232 0.41 25.41 -11.09
CA CYS A 232 -0.34 26.68 -11.18
C CYS A 232 -1.21 26.87 -9.93
N HIS A 233 -1.14 28.03 -9.29
CA HIS A 233 -1.84 28.39 -8.06
C HIS A 233 -3.03 29.30 -8.35
N PHE A 234 -4.19 28.97 -7.75
CA PHE A 234 -5.42 29.74 -7.95
C PHE A 234 -6.02 30.17 -6.62
N SER A 235 -6.57 31.38 -6.57
CA SER A 235 -7.22 31.98 -5.41
C SER A 235 -8.61 31.40 -5.14
N SER A 236 -9.23 30.79 -6.16
CA SER A 236 -10.49 30.08 -6.03
C SER A 236 -10.49 28.77 -6.83
N PHE A 237 -11.34 27.85 -6.39
CA PHE A 237 -11.55 26.59 -7.09
C PHE A 237 -12.19 26.81 -8.48
N TYR A 238 -13.13 27.77 -8.58
CA TYR A 238 -13.81 28.12 -9.82
C TYR A 238 -12.81 28.59 -10.89
N GLU A 239 -11.91 29.51 -10.53
CA GLU A 239 -10.86 30.01 -11.47
C GLU A 239 -9.97 28.89 -11.96
N ALA A 240 -9.58 27.93 -11.12
CA ALA A 240 -8.78 26.79 -11.54
C ALA A 240 -9.53 25.94 -12.60
N MET A 241 -10.81 25.68 -12.38
CA MET A 241 -11.63 24.92 -13.33
C MET A 241 -11.85 25.66 -14.63
N GLU A 242 -12.07 26.99 -14.58
CA GLU A 242 -12.23 27.81 -15.77
C GLU A 242 -10.95 27.89 -16.60
N ALA A 243 -9.79 28.05 -15.95
CA ALA A 243 -8.49 28.09 -16.61
C ALA A 243 -8.16 26.81 -17.39
N THR A 244 -8.71 25.67 -16.96
CA THR A 244 -8.41 24.36 -17.56
C THR A 244 -8.69 24.31 -19.05
N GLN A 245 -9.81 24.88 -19.55
CA GLN A 245 -10.16 24.87 -20.96
C GLN A 245 -9.11 25.59 -21.83
N HIS A 246 -8.46 26.61 -21.29
CA HIS A 246 -7.39 27.37 -21.99
C HIS A 246 -6.05 26.63 -21.92
N ILE A 247 -5.76 26.02 -20.77
CA ILE A 247 -4.50 25.26 -20.55
C ILE A 247 -4.42 24.05 -21.50
N VAL A 248 -5.52 23.35 -21.76
CA VAL A 248 -5.50 22.17 -22.65
C VAL A 248 -5.18 22.53 -24.10
N GLU A 249 -5.37 23.80 -24.56
CA GLU A 249 -4.98 24.26 -25.88
C GLU A 249 -3.46 24.24 -26.10
N LEU A 250 -2.65 24.25 -25.01
CA LEU A 250 -1.20 24.04 -25.04
C LEU A 250 -0.78 22.58 -25.24
N ASN A 251 -1.74 21.66 -25.44
CA ASN A 251 -1.50 20.23 -25.67
C ASN A 251 -0.68 19.55 -24.55
N PRO A 252 -1.04 19.70 -23.28
CA PRO A 252 -0.36 19.05 -22.17
C PRO A 252 -0.54 17.52 -22.19
N SER A 253 0.34 16.82 -21.49
CA SER A 253 0.20 15.38 -21.28
C SER A 253 -0.77 15.04 -20.14
N ALA A 254 -0.94 15.97 -19.19
CA ALA A 254 -1.89 15.87 -18.09
C ALA A 254 -2.19 17.25 -17.51
N VAL A 255 -3.43 17.47 -17.02
CA VAL A 255 -3.80 18.60 -16.15
C VAL A 255 -4.59 18.04 -14.98
N GLU A 256 -4.03 18.14 -13.77
CA GLU A 256 -4.56 17.50 -12.56
C GLU A 256 -4.86 18.52 -11.48
N LEU A 257 -6.06 18.46 -10.91
CA LEU A 257 -6.47 19.31 -9.82
C LEU A 257 -6.04 18.75 -8.46
N VAL A 258 -5.61 19.65 -7.57
CA VAL A 258 -5.41 19.41 -6.13
C VAL A 258 -6.11 20.51 -5.36
N ASP A 259 -7.07 20.19 -4.49
CA ASP A 259 -7.81 21.17 -3.70
C ASP A 259 -7.09 21.54 -2.37
N ARG A 260 -7.56 22.60 -1.73
CA ARG A 260 -7.05 23.09 -0.44
C ARG A 260 -7.09 22.00 0.64
N THR A 261 -8.16 21.23 0.72
CA THR A 261 -8.31 20.18 1.73
C THR A 261 -7.21 19.13 1.60
N MET A 262 -6.89 18.73 0.37
CA MET A 262 -5.82 17.78 0.12
C MET A 262 -4.44 18.36 0.46
N ILE A 263 -4.20 19.65 0.17
CA ILE A 263 -2.95 20.34 0.50
C ILE A 263 -2.74 20.32 2.03
N ASP A 264 -3.75 20.72 2.79
CA ASP A 264 -3.67 20.81 4.25
C ASP A 264 -3.47 19.42 4.88
N LEU A 265 -4.22 18.42 4.46
CA LEU A 265 -4.03 17.04 4.93
C LEU A 265 -2.66 16.45 4.55
N ALA A 266 -2.11 16.82 3.39
CA ALA A 266 -0.79 16.35 2.96
C ALA A 266 0.34 16.99 3.79
N ARG A 267 0.19 18.25 4.23
CA ARG A 267 1.13 18.90 5.16
C ARG A 267 1.20 18.22 6.53
N ASP A 268 0.10 17.65 7.00
CA ASP A 268 0.06 16.90 8.26
C ASP A 268 0.74 15.52 8.18
N ILE A 269 1.08 15.06 6.98
CA ILE A 269 1.74 13.76 6.77
C ILE A 269 3.25 13.95 6.62
N PRO A 270 4.08 13.48 7.58
CA PRO A 270 5.52 13.77 7.60
C PRO A 270 6.30 13.40 6.33
N VAL A 271 5.84 12.37 5.59
CA VAL A 271 6.50 11.96 4.34
C VAL A 271 6.24 12.93 3.19
N PHE A 272 5.17 13.72 3.25
CA PHE A 272 4.78 14.66 2.20
C PHE A 272 5.05 16.11 2.54
N ALA A 273 5.05 16.48 3.82
CA ALA A 273 5.17 17.87 4.29
C ALA A 273 6.30 18.63 3.60
N GLY A 274 7.53 18.12 3.63
CA GLY A 274 8.67 18.80 3.02
C GLY A 274 8.58 18.95 1.49
N THR A 275 7.87 18.06 0.81
CA THR A 275 7.60 18.19 -0.64
C THR A 275 6.53 19.24 -0.88
N VAL A 276 5.45 19.22 -0.13
CA VAL A 276 4.34 20.20 -0.24
C VAL A 276 4.85 21.61 -0.03
N ASP A 277 5.67 21.85 1.00
CA ASP A 277 6.24 23.18 1.29
C ASP A 277 7.16 23.72 0.18
N ARG A 278 7.70 22.86 -0.69
CA ARG A 278 8.54 23.27 -1.82
C ARG A 278 7.73 23.71 -3.06
N PHE A 279 6.56 23.12 -3.29
CA PHE A 279 5.78 23.45 -4.49
C PHE A 279 4.51 24.24 -4.21
N VAL A 280 4.05 24.38 -2.98
CA VAL A 280 2.89 25.22 -2.65
C VAL A 280 3.35 26.57 -2.17
N GLN A 281 2.95 27.63 -2.90
CA GLN A 281 3.24 29.03 -2.58
C GLN A 281 1.99 29.71 -2.03
N GLY A 282 2.13 30.43 -0.93
CA GLY A 282 1.00 31.16 -0.31
C GLY A 282 -0.10 30.22 0.22
N GLU A 283 -1.35 30.65 0.08
CA GLU A 283 -2.54 29.96 0.61
C GLU A 283 -3.56 29.71 -0.53
N PRO A 284 -3.19 28.96 -1.59
CA PRO A 284 -4.09 28.72 -2.73
C PRO A 284 -5.31 27.89 -2.29
N GLN A 285 -6.45 28.12 -2.95
CA GLN A 285 -7.63 27.27 -2.80
C GLN A 285 -7.59 26.06 -3.72
N ALA A 286 -6.84 26.15 -4.82
CA ALA A 286 -6.64 25.06 -5.76
C ALA A 286 -5.29 25.16 -6.47
N LEU A 287 -4.75 24.00 -6.88
CA LEU A 287 -3.59 23.87 -7.74
C LEU A 287 -3.96 23.10 -8.99
N LEU A 288 -3.40 23.50 -10.14
CA LEU A 288 -3.36 22.64 -11.34
C LEU A 288 -1.91 22.20 -11.60
N LEU A 289 -1.72 20.88 -11.66
CA LEU A 289 -0.47 20.25 -12.07
C LEU A 289 -0.52 20.00 -13.57
N VAL A 290 0.30 20.71 -14.35
CA VAL A 290 0.31 20.67 -15.82
C VAL A 290 1.60 20.03 -16.31
N GLU A 291 1.52 18.81 -16.86
CA GLU A 291 2.68 18.06 -17.36
C GLU A 291 2.79 18.19 -18.88
N PHE A 292 3.99 18.49 -19.38
CA PHE A 292 4.35 18.32 -20.78
C PHE A 292 5.41 17.23 -20.90
N SER A 293 5.29 16.36 -21.93
CA SER A 293 6.24 15.27 -22.14
C SER A 293 6.49 14.99 -23.62
N GLY A 294 7.74 14.60 -23.96
CA GLY A 294 8.12 14.35 -25.35
C GLY A 294 9.57 13.90 -25.51
N GLU A 295 10.05 13.94 -26.74
CA GLU A 295 11.41 13.51 -27.10
C GLU A 295 12.45 14.63 -26.96
N GLU A 296 12.06 15.91 -27.16
CA GLU A 296 12.94 17.07 -27.16
C GLU A 296 12.74 17.94 -25.90
N GLN A 297 13.80 18.12 -25.11
CA GLN A 297 13.77 18.92 -23.88
C GLN A 297 13.38 20.37 -24.13
N ALA A 298 13.95 20.99 -25.19
CA ALA A 298 13.68 22.39 -25.52
C ALA A 298 12.20 22.65 -25.83
N ALA A 299 11.53 21.70 -26.48
CA ALA A 299 10.09 21.80 -26.75
C ALA A 299 9.27 21.79 -25.47
N GLN A 300 9.63 20.94 -24.52
CA GLN A 300 8.91 20.83 -23.24
C GLN A 300 9.12 22.09 -22.36
N LEU A 301 10.32 22.65 -22.36
CA LEU A 301 10.59 23.92 -21.66
C LEU A 301 9.85 25.11 -22.32
N HIS A 302 9.75 25.11 -23.63
CA HIS A 302 8.96 26.14 -24.33
C HIS A 302 7.47 26.07 -24.00
N SER A 303 6.89 24.86 -23.97
CA SER A 303 5.49 24.66 -23.53
C SER A 303 5.27 25.11 -22.09
N LEU A 304 6.24 24.86 -21.19
CA LEU A 304 6.17 25.34 -19.81
C LEU A 304 6.19 26.87 -19.73
N SER A 305 7.04 27.55 -20.54
CA SER A 305 7.05 29.01 -20.64
C SER A 305 5.72 29.57 -21.17
N GLN A 306 5.13 28.93 -22.17
CA GLN A 306 3.79 29.31 -22.67
C GLN A 306 2.70 29.14 -21.60
N LEU A 307 2.80 28.12 -20.75
CA LEU A 307 1.89 27.95 -19.61
C LEU A 307 2.01 29.10 -18.61
N VAL A 308 3.23 29.53 -18.27
CA VAL A 308 3.44 30.71 -17.40
C VAL A 308 2.79 31.94 -17.97
N GLU A 309 3.07 32.28 -19.25
CA GLU A 309 2.48 33.41 -19.93
C GLU A 309 0.94 33.35 -19.96
N LEU A 310 0.37 32.18 -20.22
CA LEU A 310 -1.09 31.99 -20.23
C LEU A 310 -1.70 32.26 -18.85
N VAL A 311 -1.15 31.63 -17.78
CA VAL A 311 -1.69 31.78 -16.42
C VAL A 311 -1.57 33.23 -15.93
N GLU A 312 -0.50 33.92 -16.26
CA GLU A 312 -0.37 35.37 -16.01
C GLU A 312 -1.43 36.18 -16.74
N SER A 313 -1.71 35.86 -18.02
CA SER A 313 -2.74 36.52 -18.80
C SER A 313 -4.16 36.32 -18.26
N LEU A 314 -4.38 35.22 -17.51
CA LEU A 314 -5.63 34.94 -16.82
C LEU A 314 -5.75 35.67 -15.46
N GLY A 315 -4.76 36.48 -15.08
CA GLY A 315 -4.80 37.34 -13.89
C GLY A 315 -4.10 36.76 -12.65
N SER A 316 -3.33 35.67 -12.78
CA SER A 316 -2.60 35.03 -11.70
C SER A 316 -1.09 35.23 -11.85
N GLU A 317 -0.61 36.46 -11.61
CA GLU A 317 0.82 36.81 -11.71
C GLU A 317 1.69 36.03 -10.73
N ASN A 318 2.87 35.54 -11.19
CA ASN A 318 3.86 34.79 -10.41
C ASN A 318 3.30 33.57 -9.66
N SER A 319 2.27 32.94 -10.20
CA SER A 319 1.54 31.84 -9.57
C SER A 319 1.93 30.44 -10.06
N VAL A 320 2.97 30.32 -10.88
CA VAL A 320 3.43 29.03 -11.43
C VAL A 320 4.78 28.64 -10.86
N VAL A 321 4.86 27.47 -10.22
CA VAL A 321 6.13 26.85 -9.84
C VAL A 321 6.57 25.90 -10.96
N GLU A 322 7.74 26.17 -11.53
CA GLU A 322 8.32 25.38 -12.59
C GLU A 322 9.17 24.23 -12.02
N ALA A 323 8.75 22.98 -12.23
CA ALA A 323 9.49 21.79 -11.83
C ALA A 323 10.09 21.12 -13.07
N THR A 324 11.39 21.34 -13.29
CA THR A 324 12.16 20.76 -14.40
C THR A 324 13.03 19.58 -13.97
N ASP A 325 13.26 19.43 -12.67
CA ASP A 325 13.99 18.31 -12.10
C ASP A 325 13.11 17.06 -11.95
N ASN A 326 13.59 15.90 -12.41
CA ASN A 326 12.82 14.66 -12.45
C ASN A 326 12.45 14.13 -11.05
N GLU A 327 13.33 14.26 -10.05
CA GLU A 327 13.06 13.77 -8.70
C GLU A 327 11.99 14.63 -8.04
N PHE A 328 12.05 15.95 -8.26
CA PHE A 328 11.05 16.87 -7.74
C PHE A 328 9.68 16.65 -8.42
N GLN A 329 9.63 16.48 -9.74
CA GLN A 329 8.40 16.11 -10.44
C GLN A 329 7.80 14.82 -9.87
N GLN A 330 8.63 13.79 -9.69
CA GLN A 330 8.19 12.51 -9.14
C GLN A 330 7.63 12.68 -7.72
N ALA A 331 8.27 13.47 -6.86
CA ALA A 331 7.81 13.75 -5.51
C ALA A 331 6.43 14.46 -5.51
N ILE A 332 6.20 15.44 -6.39
CA ILE A 332 4.90 16.11 -6.57
C ILE A 332 3.83 15.09 -7.00
N TRP A 333 4.15 14.26 -8.00
CA TRP A 333 3.22 13.23 -8.49
C TRP A 333 2.88 12.18 -7.42
N GLU A 334 3.80 11.84 -6.52
CA GLU A 334 3.50 10.92 -5.41
C GLU A 334 2.51 11.52 -4.41
N VAL A 335 2.60 12.83 -4.11
CA VAL A 335 1.57 13.54 -3.32
C VAL A 335 0.23 13.44 -4.02
N ARG A 336 0.14 13.79 -5.32
CA ARG A 336 -1.11 13.73 -6.09
C ARG A 336 -1.71 12.32 -6.17
N LYS A 337 -0.91 11.29 -6.45
CA LYS A 337 -1.35 9.89 -6.49
C LYS A 337 -1.88 9.39 -5.15
N SER A 338 -1.33 9.92 -4.06
CA SER A 338 -1.75 9.58 -2.71
C SER A 338 -3.02 10.31 -2.27
N GLY A 339 -3.51 11.27 -3.03
CA GLY A 339 -4.60 12.17 -2.67
C GLY A 339 -5.88 11.47 -2.19
N LEU A 340 -6.37 10.45 -2.92
CA LEU A 340 -7.51 9.64 -2.48
C LEU A 340 -7.28 9.07 -1.08
N ASN A 341 -6.10 8.54 -0.84
CA ASN A 341 -5.78 7.86 0.41
C ASN A 341 -5.59 8.86 1.56
N ILE A 342 -5.03 10.03 1.26
CA ILE A 342 -4.90 11.15 2.20
C ILE A 342 -6.29 11.56 2.70
N MET A 343 -7.24 11.77 1.79
CA MET A 343 -8.61 12.13 2.14
C MET A 343 -9.34 11.01 2.90
N MET A 344 -9.13 9.74 2.54
CA MET A 344 -9.71 8.58 3.23
C MET A 344 -9.10 8.33 4.62
N SER A 345 -8.02 8.99 4.98
CA SER A 345 -7.40 8.88 6.31
C SER A 345 -8.15 9.69 7.39
N MET A 346 -9.14 10.48 7.03
CA MET A 346 -9.99 11.22 7.98
C MET A 346 -10.50 10.30 9.09
N LYS A 347 -10.38 10.76 10.35
CA LYS A 347 -10.84 10.03 11.54
C LYS A 347 -12.35 10.22 11.73
N GLY A 348 -12.97 9.37 12.54
CA GLY A 348 -14.42 9.43 12.82
C GLY A 348 -15.25 8.61 11.83
N ASP A 349 -16.58 8.67 11.97
CA ASP A 349 -17.55 7.87 11.20
C ASP A 349 -18.02 8.56 9.92
N GLY A 350 -17.91 9.89 9.83
CA GLY A 350 -18.06 10.64 8.58
C GLY A 350 -16.87 10.37 7.65
N LYS A 351 -17.14 9.85 6.46
CA LYS A 351 -16.11 9.50 5.48
C LYS A 351 -16.44 10.07 4.10
N PRO A 352 -15.44 10.42 3.28
CA PRO A 352 -15.68 10.70 1.88
C PRO A 352 -16.24 9.45 1.18
N VAL A 353 -17.41 9.56 0.56
CA VAL A 353 -18.12 8.42 -0.07
C VAL A 353 -18.11 8.56 -1.58
N SER A 354 -17.72 7.48 -2.28
CA SER A 354 -17.61 7.42 -3.73
C SER A 354 -18.92 6.94 -4.34
N PHE A 355 -19.75 7.83 -4.92
CA PHE A 355 -20.96 7.45 -5.66
C PHE A 355 -21.29 8.40 -6.81
N ILE A 356 -20.98 9.69 -6.70
CA ILE A 356 -21.09 10.70 -7.77
C ILE A 356 -19.71 11.16 -8.27
N GLU A 357 -18.66 10.55 -7.78
CA GLU A 357 -17.31 10.85 -8.26
C GLU A 357 -17.12 10.40 -9.70
N ASP A 358 -16.14 10.96 -10.40
CA ASP A 358 -15.81 10.71 -11.80
C ASP A 358 -16.93 11.01 -12.82
N CYS A 359 -17.97 11.73 -12.45
CA CYS A 359 -18.80 12.36 -13.46
C CYS A 359 -17.96 13.30 -14.32
N ALA A 360 -18.17 13.25 -15.64
CA ALA A 360 -17.43 14.06 -16.59
C ALA A 360 -18.36 14.95 -17.40
N VAL A 361 -17.91 16.20 -17.64
CA VAL A 361 -18.60 17.18 -18.48
C VAL A 361 -17.62 17.82 -19.47
N ASP A 362 -18.12 18.53 -20.47
CA ASP A 362 -17.28 19.32 -21.37
C ASP A 362 -16.49 20.38 -20.57
N LEU A 363 -15.27 20.67 -20.99
CA LEU A 363 -14.38 21.59 -20.27
C LEU A 363 -14.97 23.00 -20.10
N LYS A 364 -15.74 23.47 -21.07
CA LYS A 364 -16.43 24.76 -20.98
C LYS A 364 -17.47 24.83 -19.87
N ASP A 365 -18.03 23.69 -19.48
CA ASP A 365 -19.08 23.58 -18.47
C ASP A 365 -18.51 23.19 -17.09
N LEU A 366 -17.20 22.85 -17.02
CA LEU A 366 -16.56 22.26 -15.84
C LEU A 366 -16.63 23.16 -14.60
N ALA A 367 -16.37 24.45 -14.73
CA ALA A 367 -16.38 25.39 -13.61
C ALA A 367 -17.79 25.53 -13.02
N GLU A 368 -18.79 25.75 -13.86
CA GLU A 368 -20.19 25.89 -13.45
C GLU A 368 -20.75 24.58 -12.87
N TYR A 369 -20.43 23.44 -13.51
CA TYR A 369 -20.78 22.11 -12.99
C TYR A 369 -20.27 21.92 -11.56
N THR A 370 -19.01 22.25 -11.32
CA THR A 370 -18.37 22.09 -10.01
C THR A 370 -19.02 22.97 -8.95
N HIS A 371 -19.36 24.20 -9.32
CA HIS A 371 -20.05 25.14 -8.43
C HIS A 371 -21.44 24.60 -8.03
N ARG A 372 -22.25 24.16 -8.98
CA ARG A 372 -23.58 23.59 -8.73
C ARG A 372 -23.53 22.31 -7.87
N VAL A 373 -22.54 21.46 -8.07
CA VAL A 373 -22.36 20.27 -7.21
C VAL A 373 -22.01 20.66 -5.78
N SER A 374 -21.22 21.70 -5.59
CA SER A 374 -20.89 22.23 -4.26
C SER A 374 -22.13 22.78 -3.55
N GLU A 375 -23.03 23.44 -4.28
CA GLU A 375 -24.30 23.95 -3.75
C GLU A 375 -25.23 22.80 -3.29
N ILE A 376 -25.26 21.66 -4.04
CA ILE A 376 -26.00 20.46 -3.61
C ILE A 376 -25.47 19.97 -2.26
N PHE A 377 -24.15 19.92 -2.07
CA PHE A 377 -23.59 19.48 -0.78
C PHE A 377 -24.03 20.40 0.37
N HIS A 378 -23.91 21.69 0.18
CA HIS A 378 -24.36 22.68 1.19
C HIS A 378 -25.86 22.52 1.49
N LYS A 379 -26.70 22.33 0.48
CA LYS A 379 -28.15 22.08 0.62
C LYS A 379 -28.43 20.85 1.49
N HIS A 380 -27.66 19.79 1.35
CA HIS A 380 -27.80 18.55 2.14
C HIS A 380 -27.00 18.56 3.46
N GLY A 381 -26.44 19.72 3.85
CA GLY A 381 -25.71 19.90 5.11
C GLY A 381 -24.47 19.00 5.20
N THR A 382 -23.70 18.93 4.11
CA THR A 382 -22.40 18.26 4.04
C THR A 382 -21.39 19.11 3.26
N THR A 383 -20.14 18.68 3.27
CA THR A 383 -19.05 19.20 2.46
C THR A 383 -18.46 18.06 1.63
N GLY A 384 -17.68 18.38 0.64
CA GLY A 384 -17.01 17.39 -0.20
C GLY A 384 -15.51 17.64 -0.30
N THR A 385 -14.78 16.61 -0.74
CA THR A 385 -13.39 16.71 -1.17
C THR A 385 -13.34 16.66 -2.69
N PHE A 386 -12.41 17.41 -3.29
CA PHE A 386 -12.33 17.58 -4.73
C PHE A 386 -10.91 17.29 -5.23
N TYR A 387 -10.79 16.47 -6.24
CA TYR A 387 -9.64 16.38 -7.13
C TYR A 387 -10.13 15.98 -8.52
N ALA A 388 -9.37 16.21 -9.57
CA ALA A 388 -9.87 15.96 -10.91
C ALA A 388 -8.75 15.57 -11.88
N HIS A 389 -9.12 14.77 -12.88
CA HIS A 389 -8.45 14.77 -14.18
C HIS A 389 -9.02 15.95 -14.98
N ALA A 390 -8.56 17.15 -14.65
CA ALA A 390 -9.16 18.38 -15.14
C ALA A 390 -9.10 18.48 -16.66
N SER A 391 -7.98 18.04 -17.28
CA SER A 391 -7.78 18.05 -18.74
C SER A 391 -8.87 17.38 -19.57
N VAL A 392 -9.69 16.52 -18.96
CA VAL A 392 -10.73 15.73 -19.63
C VAL A 392 -12.10 15.89 -18.96
N GLY A 393 -12.27 16.94 -18.16
CA GLY A 393 -13.53 17.28 -17.51
C GLY A 393 -14.02 16.28 -16.47
N CYS A 394 -13.17 15.38 -15.99
CA CYS A 394 -13.54 14.31 -15.05
C CYS A 394 -13.23 14.72 -13.62
N LEU A 395 -14.29 14.90 -12.81
CA LEU A 395 -14.22 15.45 -11.46
C LEU A 395 -14.43 14.36 -10.41
N HIS A 396 -13.43 14.17 -9.53
CA HIS A 396 -13.56 13.27 -8.38
C HIS A 396 -14.07 14.02 -7.15
N VAL A 397 -15.33 13.84 -6.87
CA VAL A 397 -16.06 14.52 -5.80
C VAL A 397 -16.57 13.51 -4.80
N ARG A 398 -16.29 13.72 -3.51
CA ARG A 398 -16.73 12.82 -2.46
C ARG A 398 -17.36 13.59 -1.31
N PRO A 399 -18.69 13.58 -1.18
CA PRO A 399 -19.34 14.16 0.00
C PRO A 399 -19.04 13.33 1.26
N ILE A 400 -18.91 14.01 2.40
CA ILE A 400 -18.61 13.39 3.69
C ILE A 400 -19.89 12.94 4.33
N LEU A 401 -20.11 11.62 4.40
CA LEU A 401 -21.33 11.01 4.91
C LEU A 401 -21.02 9.92 5.96
N ASN A 402 -21.92 9.76 6.94
CA ASN A 402 -21.87 8.62 7.87
C ASN A 402 -22.75 7.48 7.34
N MET A 403 -22.12 6.50 6.68
CA MET A 403 -22.83 5.37 6.06
C MET A 403 -23.27 4.29 7.07
N LYS A 404 -23.00 4.46 8.36
CA LYS A 404 -23.56 3.61 9.43
C LYS A 404 -25.00 3.99 9.76
N GLU A 405 -25.40 5.22 9.46
CA GLU A 405 -26.71 5.77 9.73
C GLU A 405 -27.64 5.72 8.52
N GLU A 406 -28.95 5.62 8.78
CA GLU A 406 -29.98 5.70 7.73
C GLU A 406 -29.97 7.05 7.03
N SER A 407 -29.77 8.13 7.79
CA SER A 407 -29.68 9.51 7.28
C SER A 407 -28.56 9.68 6.25
N GLY A 408 -27.44 8.95 6.41
CA GLY A 408 -26.34 8.96 5.45
C GLY A 408 -26.74 8.34 4.10
N ALA A 409 -27.44 7.22 4.10
CA ALA A 409 -27.94 6.58 2.88
C ALA A 409 -29.01 7.44 2.18
N GLN A 410 -29.91 8.07 2.94
CA GLN A 410 -30.91 9.00 2.39
C GLN A 410 -30.27 10.23 1.75
N LYS A 411 -29.27 10.84 2.40
CA LYS A 411 -28.52 11.97 1.81
C LYS A 411 -27.79 11.53 0.55
N MET A 412 -27.15 10.34 0.56
CA MET A 412 -26.48 9.78 -0.59
C MET A 412 -27.42 9.66 -1.80
N ARG A 413 -28.65 9.13 -1.60
CA ARG A 413 -29.67 9.01 -2.63
C ARG A 413 -30.07 10.39 -3.19
N ALA A 414 -30.40 11.35 -2.32
CA ALA A 414 -30.81 12.68 -2.74
C ALA A 414 -29.72 13.43 -3.51
N ILE A 415 -28.46 13.35 -3.05
CA ILE A 415 -27.33 14.00 -3.69
C ILE A 415 -27.09 13.41 -5.09
N VAL A 416 -27.13 12.09 -5.26
CA VAL A 416 -26.89 11.48 -6.59
C VAL A 416 -27.97 11.85 -7.59
N GLU A 417 -29.24 11.84 -7.18
CA GLU A 417 -30.36 12.15 -8.07
C GLU A 417 -30.27 13.59 -8.58
N GLU A 418 -30.01 14.58 -7.69
CA GLU A 418 -29.83 15.97 -8.08
C GLU A 418 -28.58 16.20 -8.93
N THR A 419 -27.45 15.52 -8.61
CA THR A 419 -26.22 15.65 -9.38
C THR A 419 -26.38 15.10 -10.80
N LEU A 420 -27.04 13.96 -10.97
CA LEU A 420 -27.26 13.36 -12.29
C LEU A 420 -28.20 14.17 -13.19
N GLU A 421 -29.13 14.95 -12.61
CA GLU A 421 -29.92 15.92 -13.40
C GLU A 421 -29.01 16.98 -14.03
N ILE A 422 -28.03 17.49 -13.26
CA ILE A 422 -27.04 18.45 -13.79
C ILE A 422 -26.16 17.80 -14.85
N VAL A 423 -25.63 16.60 -14.58
CA VAL A 423 -24.80 15.87 -15.57
C VAL A 423 -25.54 15.67 -16.88
N ARG A 424 -26.83 15.29 -16.81
CA ARG A 424 -27.66 15.13 -18.01
C ARG A 424 -27.91 16.43 -18.74
N GLU A 425 -28.12 17.54 -18.03
CA GLU A 425 -28.29 18.88 -18.59
C GLU A 425 -27.07 19.27 -19.43
N TYR A 426 -25.87 19.00 -18.95
CA TYR A 426 -24.60 19.25 -19.66
C TYR A 426 -24.24 18.14 -20.68
N LYS A 427 -25.10 17.15 -20.92
CA LYS A 427 -24.80 15.98 -21.76
C LYS A 427 -23.54 15.24 -21.33
N GLY A 428 -23.28 15.26 -20.04
CA GLY A 428 -22.11 14.64 -19.41
C GLY A 428 -22.23 13.12 -19.25
N SER A 429 -21.16 12.53 -18.75
CA SER A 429 -21.10 11.11 -18.35
C SER A 429 -21.21 10.97 -16.83
N HIS A 430 -22.09 10.08 -16.36
CA HIS A 430 -22.22 9.74 -14.94
C HIS A 430 -21.15 8.75 -14.46
N SER A 431 -20.39 8.18 -15.38
CA SER A 431 -19.31 7.22 -15.12
C SER A 431 -18.16 7.52 -16.09
N GLY A 432 -17.11 8.19 -15.61
CA GLY A 432 -16.00 8.65 -16.42
C GLY A 432 -14.85 7.64 -16.54
N GLU A 433 -14.55 6.92 -15.42
CA GLU A 433 -13.45 5.95 -15.40
C GLU A 433 -13.63 4.79 -14.42
N HIS A 434 -14.39 4.97 -13.31
CA HIS A 434 -14.46 3.97 -12.24
C HIS A 434 -15.41 2.81 -12.53
N GLY A 435 -16.21 2.89 -13.58
CA GLY A 435 -17.23 1.92 -13.94
C GLY A 435 -18.54 2.12 -13.17
N ASP A 436 -19.52 1.28 -13.47
CA ASP A 436 -20.89 1.40 -12.96
C ASP A 436 -21.11 0.63 -11.66
N GLY A 437 -20.75 -0.64 -11.66
CA GLY A 437 -20.86 -1.54 -10.52
C GLY A 437 -22.24 -1.55 -9.87
N LEU A 438 -22.26 -1.56 -8.54
CA LEU A 438 -23.49 -1.46 -7.74
C LEU A 438 -23.91 0.00 -7.50
N SER A 439 -22.99 0.95 -7.67
CA SER A 439 -23.25 2.35 -7.30
C SER A 439 -23.95 3.14 -8.39
N ARG A 440 -23.77 2.80 -9.67
CA ARG A 440 -24.20 3.64 -10.80
C ARG A 440 -25.06 2.94 -11.83
N SER A 441 -25.03 1.62 -11.94
CA SER A 441 -25.80 0.88 -12.95
C SER A 441 -27.31 1.20 -12.92
N GLU A 442 -27.88 1.50 -11.74
CA GLU A 442 -29.29 1.90 -11.58
C GLU A 442 -29.64 3.15 -12.40
N PHE A 443 -28.66 4.03 -12.62
CA PHE A 443 -28.86 5.32 -13.25
C PHE A 443 -28.72 5.30 -14.78
N HIS A 444 -28.51 4.14 -15.41
CA HIS A 444 -28.53 4.02 -16.86
C HIS A 444 -29.89 4.45 -17.45
N LEU A 445 -30.98 4.17 -16.74
CA LEU A 445 -32.30 4.55 -17.22
C LEU A 445 -32.47 6.09 -17.35
N PRO A 446 -32.21 6.92 -16.35
CA PRO A 446 -32.29 8.37 -16.50
C PRO A 446 -31.23 8.95 -17.44
N MET A 447 -30.07 8.32 -17.59
CA MET A 447 -28.97 8.82 -18.43
C MET A 447 -29.14 8.45 -19.90
N PHE A 448 -29.40 7.19 -20.21
CA PHE A 448 -29.44 6.67 -21.59
C PHE A 448 -30.87 6.46 -22.13
N GLY A 449 -31.87 6.40 -21.25
CA GLY A 449 -33.26 6.11 -21.62
C GLY A 449 -33.53 4.60 -21.78
N GLN A 450 -34.82 4.25 -21.76
CA GLN A 450 -35.29 2.85 -21.75
C GLN A 450 -34.81 2.04 -22.96
N ARG A 451 -34.74 2.65 -24.14
CA ARG A 451 -34.30 1.97 -25.37
C ARG A 451 -32.87 1.49 -25.30
N MET A 452 -31.97 2.33 -24.77
CA MET A 452 -30.57 1.95 -24.62
C MET A 452 -30.38 0.93 -23.50
N VAL A 453 -31.13 1.04 -22.40
CA VAL A 453 -31.13 0.01 -21.34
C VAL A 453 -31.54 -1.35 -21.89
N ASN A 454 -32.59 -1.39 -22.73
CA ASN A 454 -33.02 -2.64 -23.39
C ASN A 454 -31.91 -3.17 -24.31
N SER A 455 -31.19 -2.29 -25.00
CA SER A 455 -30.06 -2.71 -25.85
C SER A 455 -28.90 -3.28 -25.02
N PHE A 456 -28.61 -2.72 -23.85
CA PHE A 456 -27.62 -3.28 -22.92
C PHE A 456 -28.07 -4.66 -22.42
N GLU A 457 -29.33 -4.83 -22.10
CA GLU A 457 -29.90 -6.13 -21.71
C GLU A 457 -29.81 -7.15 -22.84
N GLU A 458 -30.08 -6.74 -24.09
CA GLU A 458 -29.94 -7.60 -25.27
C GLU A 458 -28.49 -8.06 -25.50
N VAL A 459 -27.50 -7.17 -25.28
CA VAL A 459 -26.09 -7.56 -25.32
C VAL A 459 -25.83 -8.62 -24.24
N LYS A 460 -26.18 -8.33 -22.97
CA LYS A 460 -25.98 -9.28 -21.87
C LYS A 460 -26.60 -10.64 -22.16
N ASP A 461 -27.86 -10.67 -22.57
CA ASP A 461 -28.61 -11.91 -22.83
C ASP A 461 -28.09 -12.67 -24.08
N SER A 462 -27.37 -11.98 -24.97
CA SER A 462 -26.71 -12.59 -26.12
C SER A 462 -25.38 -13.27 -25.76
N PHE A 463 -24.62 -12.71 -24.85
CA PHE A 463 -23.35 -13.24 -24.37
C PHE A 463 -23.52 -14.25 -23.23
N ASP A 464 -24.52 -14.06 -22.39
CA ASP A 464 -24.71 -14.81 -21.15
C ASP A 464 -26.22 -14.95 -20.84
N PRO A 465 -26.93 -15.80 -21.59
CA PRO A 465 -28.37 -15.94 -21.46
C PRO A 465 -28.82 -16.49 -20.08
N ALA A 466 -27.97 -17.22 -19.39
CA ALA A 466 -28.24 -17.75 -18.06
C ALA A 466 -27.98 -16.74 -16.93
N GLY A 467 -27.34 -15.61 -17.23
CA GLY A 467 -26.94 -14.61 -16.20
C GLY A 467 -25.84 -15.10 -15.24
N THR A 468 -24.96 -15.97 -15.73
CA THR A 468 -23.89 -16.57 -14.93
C THR A 468 -22.82 -15.57 -14.52
N PHE A 469 -22.37 -14.72 -15.45
CA PHE A 469 -21.29 -13.78 -15.21
C PHE A 469 -21.75 -12.52 -14.48
N ASN A 470 -21.21 -12.29 -13.31
CA ASN A 470 -21.31 -11.08 -12.48
C ASN A 470 -22.68 -10.37 -12.51
N PRO A 471 -23.79 -11.05 -12.17
CA PRO A 471 -25.13 -10.49 -12.30
C PRO A 471 -25.35 -9.26 -11.44
N GLY A 472 -26.31 -8.40 -11.86
CA GLY A 472 -26.68 -7.19 -11.13
C GLY A 472 -25.69 -6.01 -11.27
N LYS A 473 -24.82 -6.05 -12.28
CA LYS A 473 -23.95 -4.94 -12.71
C LYS A 473 -24.24 -4.62 -14.16
N ILE A 474 -24.16 -3.34 -14.51
CA ILE A 474 -24.50 -2.74 -15.81
C ILE A 474 -25.99 -2.93 -16.14
N VAL A 475 -26.52 -4.14 -16.11
CA VAL A 475 -27.94 -4.43 -16.37
C VAL A 475 -28.62 -5.05 -15.16
N ARG A 476 -29.90 -4.77 -14.99
CA ARG A 476 -30.74 -5.31 -13.89
C ARG A 476 -30.12 -5.13 -12.51
N PRO A 477 -29.61 -3.92 -12.17
CA PRO A 477 -28.93 -3.68 -10.91
C PRO A 477 -29.91 -3.63 -9.72
N PRO A 478 -29.43 -3.91 -8.50
CA PRO A 478 -30.16 -3.54 -7.28
C PRO A 478 -30.19 -2.02 -7.12
N LYS A 479 -30.98 -1.53 -6.14
CA LYS A 479 -30.95 -0.13 -5.75
C LYS A 479 -29.61 0.24 -5.11
N MET A 480 -29.04 1.39 -5.48
CA MET A 480 -27.74 1.81 -4.95
C MET A 480 -27.75 2.05 -3.43
N ASP A 481 -28.89 2.38 -2.87
CA ASP A 481 -29.13 2.61 -1.45
C ASP A 481 -29.70 1.40 -0.70
N ASP A 482 -29.68 0.20 -1.31
CA ASP A 482 -29.97 -1.05 -0.60
C ASP A 482 -28.91 -1.32 0.46
N ARG A 483 -29.22 -0.95 1.70
CA ARG A 483 -28.30 -1.07 2.83
C ARG A 483 -27.93 -2.51 3.18
N SER A 484 -28.67 -3.52 2.70
CA SER A 484 -28.29 -4.92 2.87
C SER A 484 -26.98 -5.25 2.17
N LEU A 485 -26.65 -4.50 1.11
CA LEU A 485 -25.44 -4.64 0.32
C LEU A 485 -24.26 -3.82 0.87
N PHE A 486 -24.50 -2.96 1.87
CA PHE A 486 -23.46 -2.08 2.42
C PHE A 486 -22.48 -2.85 3.31
N ARG A 487 -21.27 -2.31 3.41
CA ARG A 487 -20.27 -2.75 4.38
C ARG A 487 -20.81 -2.66 5.84
N PHE A 488 -21.61 -1.63 6.10
CA PHE A 488 -22.29 -1.38 7.36
C PHE A 488 -23.80 -1.58 7.17
N ALA A 489 -24.21 -2.86 7.13
CA ALA A 489 -25.61 -3.23 6.97
C ALA A 489 -26.47 -2.73 8.15
N PRO A 490 -27.82 -2.66 8.01
CA PRO A 490 -28.69 -2.34 9.13
C PRO A 490 -28.42 -3.24 10.34
N GLY A 491 -28.33 -2.63 11.52
CA GLY A 491 -28.00 -3.36 12.75
C GLY A 491 -26.50 -3.62 12.95
N TYR A 492 -25.63 -3.09 12.10
CA TYR A 492 -24.18 -3.19 12.31
C TYR A 492 -23.79 -2.65 13.69
N SER A 493 -23.15 -3.49 14.47
CA SER A 493 -22.71 -3.19 15.83
C SER A 493 -21.42 -3.95 16.13
N HIS A 494 -20.80 -3.64 17.25
CA HIS A 494 -19.59 -4.31 17.69
C HIS A 494 -19.80 -4.98 19.04
N ALA A 495 -19.21 -6.15 19.23
CA ALA A 495 -19.06 -6.73 20.55
C ALA A 495 -18.16 -5.81 21.41
N PRO A 496 -18.50 -5.56 22.67
CA PRO A 496 -17.62 -4.82 23.56
C PRO A 496 -16.34 -5.63 23.82
N ILE A 497 -15.18 -5.06 23.46
CA ILE A 497 -13.87 -5.66 23.69
C ILE A 497 -13.11 -4.77 24.67
N ALA A 498 -12.75 -5.32 25.81
CA ALA A 498 -11.83 -4.66 26.73
C ALA A 498 -10.43 -4.70 26.12
N THR A 499 -10.00 -3.58 25.54
CA THR A 499 -8.67 -3.42 24.96
C THR A 499 -7.61 -3.15 26.00
N THR A 500 -6.39 -3.58 25.74
CA THR A 500 -5.25 -3.43 26.65
C THR A 500 -4.29 -2.33 26.19
N MET A 501 -4.41 -1.91 24.95
CA MET A 501 -3.66 -0.81 24.37
C MET A 501 -4.57 0.39 24.12
N ASP A 502 -4.02 1.57 24.11
CA ASP A 502 -4.74 2.79 23.80
C ASP A 502 -5.05 2.88 22.30
N TRP A 503 -6.32 3.14 21.97
CA TRP A 503 -6.86 3.32 20.63
C TRP A 503 -7.57 4.67 20.45
N SER A 504 -7.36 5.59 21.39
CA SER A 504 -8.05 6.90 21.42
C SER A 504 -7.81 7.73 20.17
N ASP A 505 -6.64 7.58 19.53
CA ASP A 505 -6.32 8.21 18.24
C ASP A 505 -7.35 7.92 17.14
N PHE A 506 -8.00 6.76 17.19
CA PHE A 506 -9.06 6.34 16.27
C PHE A 506 -10.45 6.37 16.92
N GLY A 507 -10.55 6.74 18.20
CA GLY A 507 -11.75 6.64 19.02
C GLY A 507 -11.92 5.28 19.68
N SER A 508 -11.66 4.18 18.99
CA SER A 508 -11.72 2.81 19.51
C SER A 508 -10.94 1.82 18.63
N PHE A 509 -10.71 0.61 19.16
CA PHE A 509 -10.14 -0.50 18.39
C PHE A 509 -10.97 -0.84 17.15
N ASN A 510 -12.30 -0.83 17.28
CA ASN A 510 -13.22 -1.11 16.18
C ASN A 510 -13.09 -0.06 15.06
N GLN A 511 -13.07 1.21 15.41
CA GLN A 511 -12.86 2.30 14.43
C GLN A 511 -11.49 2.22 13.77
N ALA A 512 -10.45 1.81 14.49
CA ALA A 512 -9.13 1.57 13.91
C ALA A 512 -9.17 0.44 12.84
N LEU A 513 -9.92 -0.66 13.07
CA LEU A 513 -10.11 -1.74 12.09
C LEU A 513 -10.89 -1.26 10.86
N GLU A 514 -11.87 -0.38 11.06
CA GLU A 514 -12.72 0.18 10.00
C GLU A 514 -12.00 1.15 9.08
N MET A 515 -10.85 1.69 9.50
CA MET A 515 -10.00 2.53 8.64
C MET A 515 -9.54 1.82 7.37
N CYS A 516 -9.50 0.47 7.33
CA CYS A 516 -9.19 -0.25 6.10
C CYS A 516 -10.30 -0.08 5.07
N ASN A 517 -10.05 0.71 4.03
CA ASN A 517 -10.98 0.96 2.92
C ASN A 517 -10.79 0.02 1.72
N ASN A 518 -10.01 -1.05 1.85
CA ASN A 518 -9.71 -2.03 0.78
C ASN A 518 -8.90 -1.49 -0.43
N ASN A 519 -8.24 -0.33 -0.33
CA ASN A 519 -7.46 0.26 -1.42
C ASN A 519 -6.37 -0.66 -2.00
N GLY A 520 -5.98 -1.71 -1.29
CA GLY A 520 -5.02 -2.71 -1.75
C GLY A 520 -3.55 -2.26 -1.78
N ALA A 521 -3.19 -1.09 -1.21
CA ALA A 521 -1.79 -0.64 -1.13
C ALA A 521 -0.86 -1.68 -0.48
N CYS A 522 -1.41 -2.54 0.39
CA CYS A 522 -0.67 -3.64 1.00
C CYS A 522 -0.32 -4.80 0.05
N ARG A 523 -0.79 -4.78 -1.19
CA ARG A 523 -0.46 -5.78 -2.24
C ARG A 523 0.70 -5.36 -3.14
N LYS A 524 1.18 -4.14 -3.00
CA LYS A 524 2.27 -3.63 -3.85
C LYS A 524 3.51 -4.53 -3.77
N SER A 525 4.20 -4.67 -4.90
CA SER A 525 5.41 -5.47 -5.06
C SER A 525 6.66 -4.65 -5.34
N ASP A 526 6.52 -3.32 -5.33
CA ASP A 526 7.61 -2.36 -5.43
C ASP A 526 8.53 -2.39 -4.18
N VAL A 527 9.58 -1.60 -4.22
CA VAL A 527 10.55 -1.47 -3.12
C VAL A 527 9.89 -0.82 -1.91
N ALA A 528 9.41 -1.64 -1.00
CA ALA A 528 8.73 -1.20 0.21
C ALA A 528 8.75 -2.30 1.28
N VAL A 529 8.40 -1.95 2.52
CA VAL A 529 8.40 -2.88 3.66
C VAL A 529 7.11 -3.69 3.73
N MET A 530 5.97 -3.07 3.40
CA MET A 530 4.64 -3.61 3.70
C MET A 530 4.36 -4.94 3.05
N CYS A 531 3.86 -5.82 3.86
CA CYS A 531 3.39 -7.19 3.75
C CYS A 531 4.37 -8.18 3.10
N PRO A 532 5.54 -8.44 3.74
CA PRO A 532 6.45 -9.48 3.28
C PRO A 532 5.79 -10.87 3.19
N SER A 533 4.82 -11.18 4.05
CA SER A 533 4.05 -12.43 3.99
C SER A 533 3.23 -12.57 2.69
N PHE A 534 2.60 -11.50 2.24
CA PHE A 534 1.86 -11.50 0.97
C PHE A 534 2.79 -11.63 -0.22
N ARG A 535 3.93 -10.94 -0.20
CA ARG A 535 4.92 -10.99 -1.29
C ARG A 535 5.42 -12.40 -1.61
N VAL A 536 5.48 -13.28 -0.60
CA VAL A 536 5.89 -14.69 -0.78
C VAL A 536 4.74 -15.63 -1.02
N SER A 537 3.55 -15.37 -0.44
CA SER A 537 2.41 -16.30 -0.54
C SER A 537 1.48 -16.00 -1.70
N GLY A 538 1.39 -14.73 -2.11
CA GLY A 538 0.37 -14.25 -3.05
C GLY A 538 -1.07 -14.45 -2.55
N ASP A 539 -1.26 -14.60 -1.23
CA ASP A 539 -2.54 -14.95 -0.64
C ASP A 539 -3.16 -13.78 0.13
N GLU A 540 -4.43 -13.48 -0.16
CA GLU A 540 -5.17 -12.39 0.49
C GLU A 540 -5.31 -12.56 2.01
N GLN A 541 -5.30 -13.78 2.52
CA GLN A 541 -5.28 -14.04 3.96
C GLN A 541 -4.05 -13.44 4.64
N HIS A 542 -2.94 -13.36 3.93
CA HIS A 542 -1.64 -12.94 4.46
C HIS A 542 -1.31 -11.48 4.20
N VAL A 543 -2.29 -10.67 3.80
CA VAL A 543 -2.13 -9.24 3.53
C VAL A 543 -2.77 -8.38 4.62
N THR A 544 -2.35 -7.13 4.79
CA THR A 544 -2.91 -6.22 5.82
C THR A 544 -4.41 -6.06 5.70
N ARG A 545 -4.93 -5.83 4.48
CA ARG A 545 -6.39 -5.65 4.28
C ARG A 545 -7.18 -6.91 4.61
N GLY A 546 -6.66 -8.09 4.24
CA GLY A 546 -7.27 -9.38 4.59
C GLY A 546 -7.41 -9.52 6.11
N ARG A 547 -6.32 -9.33 6.84
CA ARG A 547 -6.30 -9.40 8.31
C ARG A 547 -7.22 -8.37 8.98
N ALA A 548 -7.16 -7.10 8.53
CA ALA A 548 -7.99 -6.03 9.10
C ALA A 548 -9.48 -6.31 8.90
N ASN A 549 -9.88 -6.75 7.69
CA ASN A 549 -11.28 -7.09 7.44
C ASN A 549 -11.73 -8.35 8.18
N THR A 550 -10.91 -9.37 8.28
CA THR A 550 -11.24 -10.58 9.07
C THR A 550 -11.43 -10.23 10.55
N LEU A 551 -10.54 -9.38 11.13
CA LEU A 551 -10.73 -8.86 12.49
C LEU A 551 -12.02 -8.04 12.62
N ARG A 552 -12.32 -7.15 11.66
CA ARG A 552 -13.54 -6.36 11.66
C ARG A 552 -14.79 -7.27 11.64
N LEU A 553 -14.80 -8.29 10.80
CA LEU A 553 -15.90 -9.26 10.72
C LEU A 553 -16.05 -10.05 12.03
N ALA A 554 -14.93 -10.39 12.69
CA ALA A 554 -14.95 -11.06 13.98
C ALA A 554 -15.53 -10.18 15.09
N VAL A 555 -15.07 -8.93 15.22
CA VAL A 555 -15.54 -8.02 16.28
C VAL A 555 -16.96 -7.52 16.06
N SER A 556 -17.44 -7.48 14.81
CA SER A 556 -18.84 -7.17 14.48
C SER A 556 -19.78 -8.38 14.58
N GLY A 557 -19.29 -9.55 15.01
CA GLY A 557 -20.09 -10.77 15.20
C GLY A 557 -20.45 -11.51 13.91
N GLN A 558 -20.03 -11.04 12.74
CA GLN A 558 -20.38 -11.64 11.44
C GLN A 558 -19.72 -13.03 11.23
N LEU A 559 -18.62 -13.33 11.95
CA LEU A 559 -17.94 -14.62 11.93
C LEU A 559 -18.31 -15.50 13.14
N GLY A 560 -19.33 -15.09 13.90
CA GLY A 560 -19.79 -15.79 15.11
C GLY A 560 -19.01 -15.39 16.38
N PRO A 561 -19.53 -15.78 17.57
CA PRO A 561 -19.04 -15.29 18.87
C PRO A 561 -17.63 -15.78 19.24
N GLU A 562 -17.18 -16.90 18.69
CA GLU A 562 -15.89 -17.53 19.01
C GLU A 562 -14.79 -17.13 18.00
N ALA A 563 -15.08 -16.26 17.06
CA ALA A 563 -14.17 -15.93 15.96
C ALA A 563 -12.79 -15.44 16.46
N LEU A 564 -12.75 -14.58 17.49
CA LEU A 564 -11.49 -14.04 18.04
C LEU A 564 -10.65 -15.09 18.80
N SER A 565 -11.21 -16.23 19.15
CA SER A 565 -10.52 -17.34 19.83
C SER A 565 -10.32 -18.58 18.95
N SER A 566 -10.68 -18.49 17.66
CA SER A 566 -10.58 -19.60 16.71
C SER A 566 -9.18 -19.77 16.13
N ASP A 567 -8.81 -21.03 15.84
CA ASP A 567 -7.55 -21.35 15.17
C ASP A 567 -7.46 -20.74 13.76
N ALA A 568 -8.57 -20.65 13.04
CA ALA A 568 -8.63 -20.03 11.71
C ALA A 568 -8.24 -18.54 11.75
N MET A 569 -8.66 -17.80 12.81
CA MET A 569 -8.22 -16.43 13.02
C MET A 569 -6.74 -16.37 13.42
N PHE A 570 -6.28 -17.28 14.25
CA PHE A 570 -4.88 -17.38 14.62
C PHE A 570 -4.00 -17.61 13.39
N ASP A 571 -4.37 -18.53 12.50
CA ASP A 571 -3.66 -18.80 11.25
C ASP A 571 -3.63 -17.57 10.31
N THR A 572 -4.73 -16.84 10.24
CA THR A 572 -4.80 -15.57 9.49
C THR A 572 -3.75 -14.56 10.00
N MET A 573 -3.53 -14.50 11.31
CA MET A 573 -2.57 -13.59 11.94
C MET A 573 -1.15 -14.14 12.01
N ALA A 574 -0.95 -15.45 11.92
CA ALA A 574 0.31 -16.14 12.19
C ALA A 574 1.48 -15.60 11.34
N LEU A 575 1.27 -15.43 10.03
CA LEU A 575 2.31 -14.95 9.11
C LEU A 575 2.53 -13.42 9.15
N CYS A 576 1.83 -12.67 10.01
CA CYS A 576 2.18 -11.27 10.24
C CYS A 576 3.45 -11.19 11.08
N VAL A 577 4.54 -10.76 10.48
CA VAL A 577 5.88 -10.63 11.12
C VAL A 577 6.05 -9.33 11.91
N SER A 578 4.99 -8.56 12.10
CA SER A 578 5.00 -7.28 12.84
C SER A 578 6.09 -6.29 12.40
N CYS A 579 6.36 -6.23 11.10
CA CYS A 579 7.38 -5.35 10.51
C CYS A 579 7.05 -3.86 10.59
N LYS A 580 5.82 -3.49 11.02
CA LYS A 580 5.29 -2.12 11.10
C LYS A 580 5.23 -1.36 9.75
N GLY A 581 5.59 -1.97 8.64
CA GLY A 581 5.53 -1.33 7.33
C GLY A 581 4.15 -0.76 7.01
N CYS A 582 3.06 -1.41 7.44
CA CYS A 582 1.69 -0.92 7.25
C CYS A 582 1.41 0.39 8.01
N LYS A 583 1.99 0.61 9.20
CA LYS A 583 1.81 1.86 9.95
C LYS A 583 2.25 3.08 9.14
N ARG A 584 3.33 2.96 8.37
CA ARG A 584 3.87 4.04 7.51
C ARG A 584 3.27 4.08 6.12
N GLU A 585 3.14 2.90 5.49
CA GLU A 585 2.86 2.79 4.06
C GLU A 585 1.38 2.58 3.74
N CYS A 586 0.55 2.23 4.75
CA CYS A 586 -0.88 2.16 4.56
C CYS A 586 -1.47 3.59 4.56
N PRO A 587 -2.08 4.01 3.46
CA PRO A 587 -2.57 5.38 3.35
C PRO A 587 -3.69 5.73 4.34
N THR A 588 -4.35 4.72 4.91
CA THR A 588 -5.40 4.87 5.92
C THR A 588 -4.92 4.56 7.34
N GLY A 589 -3.61 4.47 7.55
CA GLY A 589 -3.01 4.37 8.88
C GLY A 589 -3.24 3.06 9.63
N ILE A 590 -3.47 1.94 8.93
CA ILE A 590 -3.63 0.62 9.59
C ILE A 590 -2.32 0.20 10.25
N ASP A 591 -2.33 0.02 11.57
CA ASP A 591 -1.24 -0.60 12.33
C ASP A 591 -1.57 -2.07 12.67
N MET A 592 -1.30 -2.97 11.72
CA MET A 592 -1.56 -4.40 11.91
C MET A 592 -0.66 -5.02 12.99
N ALA A 593 0.51 -4.46 13.27
CA ALA A 593 1.38 -4.94 14.32
C ALA A 593 0.76 -4.73 15.71
N LYS A 594 0.21 -3.55 15.96
CA LYS A 594 -0.55 -3.21 17.18
C LYS A 594 -1.84 -4.01 17.28
N MET A 595 -2.58 -4.15 16.17
CA MET A 595 -3.80 -4.98 16.10
C MET A 595 -3.52 -6.45 16.40
N LYS A 596 -2.39 -7.00 15.94
CA LYS A 596 -1.98 -8.38 16.24
C LYS A 596 -1.71 -8.59 17.73
N ILE A 597 -1.08 -7.63 18.40
CA ILE A 597 -0.84 -7.69 19.86
C ILE A 597 -2.18 -7.79 20.59
N GLU A 598 -3.12 -6.91 20.27
CA GLU A 598 -4.46 -6.90 20.87
C GLU A 598 -5.20 -8.23 20.61
N PHE A 599 -5.16 -8.71 19.35
CA PHE A 599 -5.75 -10.01 18.99
C PHE A 599 -5.15 -11.17 19.80
N LEU A 600 -3.81 -11.27 19.88
CA LEU A 600 -3.15 -12.34 20.61
C LEU A 600 -3.48 -12.31 22.10
N HIS A 601 -3.59 -11.11 22.68
CA HIS A 601 -4.03 -10.96 24.06
C HIS A 601 -5.44 -11.54 24.27
N GLN A 602 -6.40 -11.24 23.37
CA GLN A 602 -7.76 -11.79 23.44
C GLN A 602 -7.79 -13.30 23.18
N TYR A 603 -7.00 -13.80 22.22
CA TYR A 603 -6.89 -15.21 21.88
C TYR A 603 -6.39 -16.04 23.07
N TYR A 604 -5.32 -15.59 23.74
CA TYR A 604 -4.73 -16.32 24.86
C TYR A 604 -5.49 -16.21 26.20
N LYS A 605 -6.58 -15.43 26.26
CA LYS A 605 -7.53 -15.52 27.37
C LYS A 605 -8.28 -16.87 27.41
N LYS A 606 -8.48 -17.47 26.24
CA LYS A 606 -9.19 -18.76 26.10
C LYS A 606 -8.25 -19.92 25.73
N ASN A 607 -7.13 -19.63 25.07
CA ASN A 607 -6.18 -20.62 24.57
C ASN A 607 -4.88 -20.59 25.38
N SER A 608 -4.20 -21.74 25.46
CA SER A 608 -2.92 -21.83 26.19
C SER A 608 -1.75 -21.45 25.31
N LEU A 609 -0.82 -20.69 25.87
CA LEU A 609 0.45 -20.38 25.24
C LEU A 609 1.35 -21.63 25.19
N SER A 610 1.97 -21.93 24.05
CA SER A 610 2.89 -23.05 23.90
C SER A 610 4.13 -22.92 24.81
N LEU A 611 4.77 -24.05 25.15
CA LEU A 611 6.01 -24.04 25.93
C LEU A 611 7.11 -23.22 25.21
N LYS A 612 7.23 -23.37 23.88
CA LYS A 612 8.16 -22.59 23.04
C LYS A 612 7.92 -21.11 23.20
N ASP A 613 6.68 -20.66 22.98
CA ASP A 613 6.35 -19.23 23.01
C ASP A 613 6.54 -18.66 24.42
N ARG A 614 6.30 -19.45 25.44
CA ARG A 614 6.57 -19.11 26.84
C ARG A 614 8.07 -18.92 27.08
N LEU A 615 8.90 -19.84 26.60
CA LEU A 615 10.37 -19.72 26.71
C LEU A 615 10.87 -18.47 26.00
N VAL A 616 10.38 -18.19 24.80
CA VAL A 616 10.74 -16.98 24.03
C VAL A 616 10.26 -15.72 24.76
N ALA A 617 9.02 -15.67 25.22
CA ALA A 617 8.47 -14.49 25.90
C ALA A 617 9.28 -14.12 27.15
N TYR A 618 9.64 -15.11 27.97
CA TYR A 618 10.38 -14.92 29.21
C TYR A 618 11.91 -14.86 29.03
N LEU A 619 12.44 -14.99 27.80
CA LEU A 619 13.88 -14.95 27.53
C LEU A 619 14.61 -13.80 28.24
N PRO A 620 14.14 -12.55 28.21
CA PRO A 620 14.83 -11.44 28.89
C PRO A 620 14.94 -11.61 30.41
N ARG A 621 14.01 -12.35 31.03
CA ARG A 621 14.03 -12.54 32.48
C ARG A 621 15.01 -13.60 32.96
N TYR A 622 15.47 -14.50 32.10
CA TYR A 622 16.40 -15.55 32.50
C TYR A 622 17.75 -15.53 31.76
N ALA A 623 17.83 -14.87 30.57
CA ALA A 623 19.01 -14.94 29.72
C ALA A 623 20.30 -14.53 30.43
N TYR A 624 20.27 -13.49 31.25
CA TYR A 624 21.45 -13.00 31.98
C TYR A 624 21.99 -14.03 33.00
N ARG A 625 21.13 -14.92 33.54
CA ARG A 625 21.54 -15.98 34.48
C ARG A 625 22.15 -17.19 33.78
N MET A 626 21.87 -17.34 32.47
CA MET A 626 22.30 -18.53 31.71
C MET A 626 23.74 -18.46 31.24
N ARG A 627 24.49 -17.39 31.51
CA ARG A 627 25.89 -17.24 31.11
C ARG A 627 26.80 -18.41 31.54
N ASN A 628 26.59 -18.93 32.75
CA ASN A 628 27.38 -20.04 33.28
C ASN A 628 27.00 -21.38 32.67
N LEU A 629 25.81 -21.47 32.07
CA LEU A 629 25.30 -22.66 31.36
C LEU A 629 25.44 -22.53 29.84
N SER A 630 26.08 -21.46 29.36
CA SER A 630 26.24 -21.19 27.93
C SER A 630 26.82 -22.38 27.15
N PHE A 631 27.79 -23.07 27.72
CA PHE A 631 28.37 -24.28 27.14
C PHE A 631 27.29 -25.35 26.85
N LEU A 632 26.45 -25.66 27.82
CA LEU A 632 25.40 -26.68 27.65
C LEU A 632 24.34 -26.27 26.64
N LEU A 633 23.95 -25.00 26.68
CA LEU A 633 22.92 -24.48 25.78
C LEU A 633 23.39 -24.43 24.33
N ASN A 634 24.66 -24.18 24.08
CA ASN A 634 25.24 -24.18 22.74
C ASN A 634 25.45 -25.58 22.16
N LEU A 635 25.38 -26.66 22.96
CA LEU A 635 25.49 -28.04 22.45
C LEU A 635 24.40 -28.39 21.44
N ARG A 636 23.25 -27.77 21.51
CA ARG A 636 22.17 -27.95 20.51
C ARG A 636 22.68 -27.79 19.10
N ASP A 637 23.44 -26.74 18.82
CA ASP A 637 23.89 -26.43 17.49
C ASP A 637 25.18 -27.14 17.08
N GLN A 638 25.88 -27.76 18.05
CA GLN A 638 27.09 -28.54 17.82
C GLN A 638 26.82 -30.00 17.55
N ILE A 639 25.71 -30.54 18.08
CA ILE A 639 25.35 -31.98 18.02
C ILE A 639 24.09 -32.12 17.16
N ALA A 640 24.20 -32.70 15.96
CA ALA A 640 23.11 -32.80 14.98
C ALA A 640 21.81 -33.44 15.53
N GLY A 641 21.91 -34.50 16.37
CA GLY A 641 20.75 -35.13 16.98
C GLY A 641 19.99 -34.23 17.97
N LEU A 642 20.67 -33.26 18.60
CA LEU A 642 20.02 -32.32 19.53
C LEU A 642 19.23 -31.26 18.81
N LYS A 643 19.62 -30.89 17.58
CA LYS A 643 18.81 -30.00 16.72
C LYS A 643 17.46 -30.64 16.41
N SER A 644 17.44 -31.90 15.96
CA SER A 644 16.22 -32.63 15.64
C SER A 644 15.35 -32.86 16.89
N LEU A 645 15.94 -33.18 18.02
CA LEU A 645 15.23 -33.32 19.29
C LEU A 645 14.57 -31.99 19.72
N SER A 646 15.30 -30.91 19.61
CA SER A 646 14.79 -29.54 19.87
C SER A 646 13.61 -29.18 18.96
N GLU A 647 13.62 -29.62 17.71
CA GLU A 647 12.50 -29.42 16.80
C GLU A 647 11.26 -30.20 17.23
N ILE A 648 11.43 -31.48 17.55
CA ILE A 648 10.32 -32.35 17.97
C ILE A 648 9.69 -31.86 19.29
N VAL A 649 10.53 -31.50 20.28
CA VAL A 649 10.06 -31.20 21.65
C VAL A 649 9.60 -29.75 21.80
N LEU A 650 10.34 -28.80 21.18
CA LEU A 650 10.13 -27.39 21.37
C LEU A 650 9.64 -26.68 20.10
N GLY A 651 9.70 -27.29 18.91
CA GLY A 651 9.30 -26.68 17.65
C GLY A 651 10.31 -25.69 17.08
N PHE A 652 11.56 -25.63 17.59
CA PHE A 652 12.63 -24.85 16.98
C PHE A 652 13.25 -25.59 15.82
N SER A 653 13.26 -25.02 14.63
CA SER A 653 13.75 -25.64 13.41
C SER A 653 15.16 -26.21 13.56
N ALA A 654 15.35 -27.47 13.17
CA ALA A 654 16.67 -28.11 13.11
C ALA A 654 17.56 -27.52 12.01
N ARG A 655 16.96 -26.85 11.03
CA ARG A 655 17.63 -26.17 9.90
C ARG A 655 18.20 -24.79 10.28
N ARG A 656 17.91 -24.30 11.53
CA ARG A 656 18.38 -23.01 12.04
C ARG A 656 19.38 -23.17 13.16
N SER A 657 20.40 -22.33 13.20
CA SER A 657 21.17 -22.08 14.41
C SER A 657 20.38 -21.17 15.37
N LEU A 658 20.48 -21.35 16.67
CA LEU A 658 19.94 -20.43 17.66
C LEU A 658 21.00 -19.38 18.03
N PRO A 659 20.58 -18.21 18.60
CA PRO A 659 21.52 -17.22 19.10
C PRO A 659 22.54 -17.85 20.05
N LYS A 660 23.82 -17.59 19.83
CA LYS A 660 24.90 -18.19 20.61
C LYS A 660 24.92 -17.62 22.03
N TRP A 661 24.71 -18.48 23.02
CA TRP A 661 24.82 -18.08 24.41
C TRP A 661 26.25 -17.72 24.75
N ARG A 662 26.42 -16.51 25.33
CA ARG A 662 27.74 -15.94 25.64
C ARG A 662 28.03 -16.02 27.13
N ARG A 663 29.30 -16.27 27.48
CA ARG A 663 29.79 -16.22 28.84
C ARG A 663 30.26 -14.79 29.19
N ASP A 664 30.76 -14.05 28.23
CA ASP A 664 31.28 -12.68 28.27
C ASP A 664 30.18 -11.64 27.98
N GLN A 665 29.00 -11.82 28.57
CA GLN A 665 27.88 -10.89 28.43
C GLN A 665 28.28 -9.46 28.80
N PHE A 666 27.74 -8.48 28.06
CA PHE A 666 27.93 -7.06 28.44
C PHE A 666 27.16 -6.76 29.73
N ARG A 667 27.85 -6.17 30.68
CA ARG A 667 27.29 -5.77 31.97
C ARG A 667 27.50 -4.30 32.20
N ALA A 668 26.43 -3.51 32.00
CA ALA A 668 26.49 -2.07 32.06
C ALA A 668 27.03 -1.55 33.42
N GLU A 669 26.65 -2.23 34.53
CA GLU A 669 27.12 -1.90 35.89
C GLU A 669 28.64 -2.12 36.12
N ILE A 670 29.31 -2.80 35.20
CA ILE A 670 30.76 -3.09 35.30
C ILE A 670 31.54 -2.37 34.19
N GLU A 671 31.01 -2.39 32.95
CA GLU A 671 31.74 -1.94 31.78
C GLU A 671 31.56 -0.43 31.52
N VAL A 672 30.43 0.15 31.94
CA VAL A 672 30.24 1.60 31.89
C VAL A 672 30.89 2.23 33.12
N PRO A 673 31.83 3.19 32.93
CA PRO A 673 32.49 3.85 34.08
C PRO A 673 31.46 4.52 35.01
N SER A 674 31.59 4.28 36.31
CA SER A 674 30.75 4.96 37.30
C SER A 674 31.02 6.47 37.25
N GLN A 675 30.08 7.23 36.67
CA GLN A 675 30.11 8.69 36.68
C GLN A 675 29.43 9.18 37.99
N PRO A 676 30.11 9.88 38.88
CA PRO A 676 29.55 10.26 40.20
C PRO A 676 28.44 11.32 40.10
N GLU A 677 28.42 12.13 39.05
CA GLU A 677 27.40 13.17 38.83
C GLU A 677 27.18 13.43 37.34
N ILE A 678 25.94 13.82 36.98
CA ILE A 678 25.66 14.31 35.64
C ILE A 678 26.43 15.61 35.43
N SER A 679 27.20 15.63 34.33
CA SER A 679 28.09 16.75 34.03
C SER A 679 27.30 18.04 33.77
N THR A 680 27.73 19.16 34.35
CA THR A 680 27.19 20.47 33.96
C THR A 680 27.73 20.96 32.61
N ALA A 681 28.62 20.20 31.97
CA ALA A 681 29.25 20.52 30.69
C ALA A 681 28.45 20.05 29.46
N GLY A 682 27.30 19.36 29.64
CA GLY A 682 26.30 19.19 28.59
C GLY A 682 26.53 18.05 27.59
N LYS A 683 27.45 17.11 27.85
CA LYS A 683 27.67 15.94 26.93
C LYS A 683 27.38 14.60 27.62
N ASP A 684 26.23 14.51 28.28
CA ASP A 684 25.76 13.26 28.88
C ASP A 684 24.86 12.48 27.92
N VAL A 685 24.98 11.14 27.95
CA VAL A 685 24.13 10.21 27.19
C VAL A 685 23.90 8.95 28.00
N VAL A 686 22.68 8.39 27.93
CA VAL A 686 22.36 7.08 28.52
C VAL A 686 22.47 6.00 27.46
N LEU A 687 23.29 4.98 27.67
CA LEU A 687 23.30 3.76 26.83
C LEU A 687 22.34 2.71 27.39
N LEU A 688 21.23 2.53 26.71
CA LEU A 688 20.24 1.48 26.99
C LEU A 688 20.58 0.22 26.22
N VAL A 689 21.22 -0.75 26.89
CA VAL A 689 21.59 -2.02 26.26
C VAL A 689 20.48 -3.04 26.44
N ASP A 690 19.94 -3.51 25.31
CA ASP A 690 18.90 -4.51 25.25
C ASP A 690 19.44 -5.95 25.52
N THR A 691 18.51 -6.91 25.71
CA THR A 691 18.84 -8.28 26.03
C THR A 691 19.73 -8.97 24.99
N PHE A 692 19.55 -8.64 23.69
CA PHE A 692 20.28 -9.31 22.60
C PHE A 692 21.73 -8.83 22.55
N ASN A 693 21.91 -7.51 22.58
CA ASN A 693 23.25 -6.88 22.61
C ASN A 693 23.95 -7.03 23.97
N SER A 694 23.26 -7.40 25.05
CA SER A 694 23.88 -7.77 26.31
C SER A 694 24.30 -9.24 26.36
N CYS A 695 23.38 -10.19 26.03
CA CYS A 695 23.56 -11.60 26.31
C CYS A 695 24.10 -12.43 25.14
N PHE A 696 23.92 -11.98 23.90
CA PHE A 696 24.21 -12.78 22.70
C PHE A 696 25.24 -12.13 21.78
N GLU A 697 25.25 -10.80 21.65
CA GLU A 697 26.16 -10.02 20.78
C GLU A 697 26.78 -8.83 21.55
N PRO A 698 27.50 -9.08 22.68
CA PRO A 698 28.01 -8.03 23.58
C PRO A 698 29.03 -7.09 22.91
N GLU A 699 29.67 -7.52 21.83
CA GLU A 699 30.59 -6.71 21.02
C GLU A 699 29.92 -5.45 20.45
N ASN A 700 28.63 -5.47 20.15
CA ASN A 700 27.94 -4.28 19.65
C ASN A 700 27.78 -3.20 20.72
N ALA A 701 27.47 -3.61 21.96
CA ALA A 701 27.35 -2.69 23.09
C ALA A 701 28.72 -2.09 23.49
N ARG A 702 29.79 -2.89 23.44
CA ARG A 702 31.16 -2.43 23.68
C ARG A 702 31.62 -1.42 22.62
N ALA A 703 31.33 -1.72 21.35
CA ALA A 703 31.63 -0.83 20.24
C ALA A 703 30.89 0.50 20.37
N ALA A 704 29.61 0.49 20.71
CA ALA A 704 28.84 1.71 20.94
C ALA A 704 29.40 2.55 22.10
N LEU A 705 29.77 1.91 23.22
CA LEU A 705 30.40 2.57 24.35
C LEU A 705 31.74 3.22 23.94
N ALA A 706 32.58 2.49 23.19
CA ALA A 706 33.86 3.01 22.70
C ALA A 706 33.66 4.23 21.79
N VAL A 707 32.72 4.18 20.84
CA VAL A 707 32.43 5.28 19.91
C VAL A 707 31.87 6.49 20.63
N LEU A 708 30.92 6.34 21.54
CA LEU A 708 30.37 7.45 22.32
C LEU A 708 31.43 8.11 23.21
N THR A 709 32.27 7.30 23.83
CA THR A 709 33.38 7.79 24.65
C THR A 709 34.42 8.54 23.80
N ALA A 710 34.79 8.00 22.64
CA ALA A 710 35.70 8.64 21.69
C ALA A 710 35.14 9.95 21.13
N ALA A 711 33.82 10.08 21.01
CA ALA A 711 33.13 11.30 20.64
C ALA A 711 33.01 12.33 21.78
N GLY A 712 33.56 12.01 22.99
CA GLY A 712 33.63 12.90 24.15
C GLY A 712 32.38 12.93 25.03
N TYR A 713 31.48 11.92 24.90
CA TYR A 713 30.28 11.82 25.74
C TYR A 713 30.56 11.13 27.08
N SER A 714 29.95 11.66 28.16
CA SER A 714 29.82 10.94 29.41
C SER A 714 28.70 9.92 29.32
N VAL A 715 29.07 8.66 29.20
CA VAL A 715 28.09 7.58 29.02
C VAL A 715 27.60 7.07 30.38
N HIS A 716 26.29 7.08 30.58
CA HIS A 716 25.63 6.54 31.77
C HIS A 716 24.96 5.18 31.43
N ALA A 717 24.97 4.28 32.39
CA ALA A 717 24.26 3.02 32.29
C ALA A 717 22.79 3.19 32.69
N ALA A 718 21.87 2.62 31.93
CA ALA A 718 20.46 2.50 32.33
C ALA A 718 20.34 1.39 33.37
N GLU A 719 20.51 1.70 34.66
CA GLU A 719 20.33 0.70 35.72
C GLU A 719 18.88 0.54 36.13
N PRO A 720 18.43 -0.71 36.43
CA PRO A 720 17.08 -0.93 36.92
C PRO A 720 16.89 -0.34 38.31
N ALA A 721 15.91 0.52 38.48
CA ALA A 721 15.58 1.18 39.75
C ALA A 721 15.27 0.17 40.88
N ASP A 722 14.73 -0.98 40.53
CA ASP A 722 14.41 -2.08 41.48
C ASP A 722 15.63 -2.98 41.79
N LYS A 723 16.74 -2.84 41.10
CA LYS A 723 17.96 -3.66 41.20
C LYS A 723 17.73 -5.18 41.09
N ALA A 724 16.58 -5.62 40.57
CA ALA A 724 16.19 -7.01 40.55
C ALA A 724 16.76 -7.81 39.37
N ARG A 725 16.68 -7.23 38.17
CA ARG A 725 17.16 -7.83 36.90
C ARG A 725 17.37 -6.73 35.83
N PRO A 726 18.13 -7.01 34.75
CA PRO A 726 18.32 -6.06 33.65
C PRO A 726 16.99 -5.53 33.10
N LEU A 727 17.02 -4.32 32.53
CA LEU A 727 15.88 -3.71 31.86
C LEU A 727 15.55 -4.45 30.57
N CYS A 728 14.29 -4.45 30.19
CA CYS A 728 13.80 -5.00 28.95
C CYS A 728 12.67 -4.14 28.40
N CYS A 729 12.64 -3.91 27.09
CA CYS A 729 11.58 -3.18 26.40
C CYS A 729 10.22 -3.91 26.40
N GLY A 730 10.14 -5.17 26.82
CA GLY A 730 8.91 -5.94 26.81
C GLY A 730 8.50 -6.52 25.44
N ARG A 731 9.28 -6.31 24.38
CA ARG A 731 8.96 -6.72 23.01
C ARG A 731 8.63 -8.20 22.85
N THR A 732 9.37 -9.08 23.56
CA THR A 732 9.12 -10.53 23.52
C THR A 732 7.76 -10.91 24.11
N PHE A 733 7.30 -10.21 25.14
CA PHE A 733 5.97 -10.36 25.72
C PHE A 733 4.89 -9.86 24.78
N LEU A 734 5.07 -8.66 24.17
CA LEU A 734 4.13 -8.11 23.20
C LEU A 734 3.92 -9.04 22.00
N SER A 735 4.99 -9.58 21.44
CA SER A 735 4.89 -10.51 20.31
C SER A 735 4.17 -11.83 20.64
N SER A 736 4.05 -12.16 21.92
CA SER A 736 3.33 -13.33 22.43
C SER A 736 1.95 -12.99 23.05
N GLY A 737 1.46 -11.74 22.89
CA GLY A 737 0.18 -11.31 23.45
C GLY A 737 0.13 -11.14 24.98
N MET A 738 1.29 -11.23 25.66
CA MET A 738 1.43 -11.10 27.12
C MET A 738 1.57 -9.63 27.50
N VAL A 739 0.49 -8.86 27.30
CA VAL A 739 0.50 -7.40 27.42
C VAL A 739 0.72 -6.94 28.86
N ASP A 740 0.22 -7.67 29.85
CA ASP A 740 0.38 -7.30 31.26
C ASP A 740 1.84 -7.39 31.72
N GLU A 741 2.55 -8.46 31.29
CA GLU A 741 3.98 -8.60 31.53
C GLU A 741 4.79 -7.51 30.80
N ALA A 742 4.40 -7.16 29.57
CA ALA A 742 5.04 -6.07 28.84
C ALA A 742 4.86 -4.73 29.55
N ARG A 743 3.66 -4.47 30.11
CA ARG A 743 3.37 -3.27 30.90
C ARG A 743 4.28 -3.16 32.15
N VAL A 744 4.52 -4.28 32.84
CA VAL A 744 5.45 -4.32 33.96
C VAL A 744 6.87 -3.97 33.53
N GLU A 745 7.34 -4.51 32.39
CA GLU A 745 8.66 -4.15 31.86
C GLU A 745 8.74 -2.66 31.46
N ALA A 746 7.70 -2.13 30.81
CA ALA A 746 7.62 -0.72 30.44
C ALA A 746 7.69 0.20 31.67
N GLN A 747 6.94 -0.09 32.74
CA GLN A 747 6.99 0.66 33.98
C GLN A 747 8.39 0.67 34.61
N ARG A 748 9.10 -0.47 34.55
CA ARG A 748 10.48 -0.56 35.05
C ARG A 748 11.44 0.32 34.23
N VAL A 749 11.32 0.31 32.92
CA VAL A 749 12.14 1.14 32.01
C VAL A 749 11.85 2.61 32.26
N ILE A 750 10.59 3.02 32.34
CA ILE A 750 10.18 4.40 32.60
C ILE A 750 10.76 4.89 33.95
N ALA A 751 10.57 4.11 35.02
CA ALA A 751 11.06 4.48 36.33
C ALA A 751 12.59 4.64 36.38
N SER A 752 13.33 3.82 35.65
CA SER A 752 14.78 3.83 35.59
C SER A 752 15.35 4.99 34.76
N LEU A 753 14.61 5.38 33.69
CA LEU A 753 15.07 6.42 32.76
C LEU A 753 14.54 7.83 33.12
N ARG A 754 13.48 7.93 33.93
CA ARG A 754 12.88 9.21 34.36
C ARG A 754 13.90 10.26 34.83
N PRO A 755 14.91 9.96 35.72
CA PRO A 755 15.84 10.98 36.20
C PRO A 755 16.70 11.58 35.07
N PHE A 756 16.92 10.85 33.99
CA PHE A 756 17.67 11.32 32.83
C PHE A 756 16.80 12.14 31.89
N VAL A 757 15.58 11.66 31.61
CA VAL A 757 14.59 12.35 30.77
C VAL A 757 14.23 13.71 31.35
N GLU A 758 14.01 13.83 32.66
CA GLU A 758 13.74 15.08 33.36
C GLU A 758 14.89 16.12 33.23
N LYS A 759 16.10 15.65 32.95
CA LYS A 759 17.27 16.51 32.71
C LYS A 759 17.56 16.71 31.21
N GLY A 760 16.71 16.19 30.31
CA GLY A 760 16.87 16.32 28.88
C GLY A 760 17.99 15.47 28.29
N ILE A 761 18.47 14.42 29.00
CA ILE A 761 19.58 13.56 28.56
C ILE A 761 19.05 12.54 27.54
N PRO A 762 19.69 12.43 26.36
CA PRO A 762 19.31 11.45 25.35
C PRO A 762 19.49 10.00 25.80
N ILE A 763 18.54 9.15 25.43
CA ILE A 763 18.58 7.69 25.64
C ILE A 763 18.92 7.03 24.31
N VAL A 764 20.06 6.37 24.22
CA VAL A 764 20.59 5.76 23.00
C VAL A 764 20.52 4.25 23.11
N GLY A 765 19.94 3.58 22.11
CA GLY A 765 19.85 2.12 22.04
C GLY A 765 20.29 1.57 20.69
N LEU A 766 20.58 0.27 20.65
CA LEU A 766 21.22 -0.42 19.53
C LEU A 766 20.25 -1.27 18.70
N GLU A 767 19.41 -2.07 19.37
CA GLU A 767 18.47 -2.95 18.66
C GLU A 767 17.23 -2.16 18.23
N PRO A 768 16.97 -1.98 16.92
CA PRO A 768 15.87 -1.14 16.44
C PRO A 768 14.50 -1.60 16.95
N SER A 769 14.29 -2.90 17.06
CA SER A 769 13.01 -3.43 17.55
C SER A 769 12.79 -3.14 19.04
N CYS A 770 13.85 -3.01 19.83
CA CYS A 770 13.78 -2.71 21.26
C CYS A 770 13.63 -1.22 21.53
N LEU A 771 14.49 -0.38 20.94
CA LEU A 771 14.41 1.06 21.17
C LEU A 771 13.12 1.66 20.63
N LEU A 772 12.73 1.32 19.41
CA LEU A 772 11.52 1.87 18.82
C LEU A 772 10.23 1.39 19.51
N THR A 773 10.28 0.37 20.36
CA THR A 773 9.17 0.02 21.28
C THR A 773 8.92 1.13 22.31
N LEU A 774 9.96 1.85 22.76
CA LEU A 774 9.81 2.98 23.68
C LEU A 774 9.07 4.16 23.01
N ARG A 775 9.24 4.30 21.70
CA ARG A 775 8.63 5.39 20.92
C ARG A 775 7.21 5.07 20.45
N ASP A 776 6.83 3.80 20.35
CA ASP A 776 5.58 3.38 19.71
C ASP A 776 4.64 2.64 20.67
N GLU A 777 5.06 1.46 21.18
CA GLU A 777 4.17 0.69 22.02
C GLU A 777 4.02 1.25 23.44
N PHE A 778 5.07 1.87 24.02
CA PHE A 778 4.98 2.41 25.39
C PHE A 778 3.88 3.47 25.55
N PRO A 779 3.77 4.49 24.66
CA PRO A 779 2.65 5.43 24.71
C PRO A 779 1.27 4.76 24.62
N SER A 780 1.18 3.65 23.89
CA SER A 780 -0.07 2.88 23.77
C SER A 780 -0.36 1.96 24.96
N LEU A 781 0.69 1.51 25.69
CA LEU A 781 0.55 0.66 26.87
C LEU A 781 0.26 1.44 28.12
N LEU A 782 0.87 2.61 28.25
CA LEU A 782 0.88 3.51 29.41
C LEU A 782 0.75 4.96 28.92
N PRO A 783 -0.44 5.38 28.44
CA PRO A 783 -0.63 6.76 27.99
C PRO A 783 -0.33 7.79 29.11
N GLY A 784 0.38 8.85 28.76
CA GLY A 784 0.70 9.94 29.69
C GLY A 784 2.00 10.68 29.36
N ASP A 785 2.23 11.78 30.10
CA ASP A 785 3.35 12.69 29.86
C ASP A 785 4.72 12.03 30.01
N GLU A 786 4.87 11.10 30.95
CA GLU A 786 6.14 10.40 31.21
C GLU A 786 6.57 9.53 30.01
N THR A 787 5.64 8.80 29.42
CA THR A 787 5.90 7.98 28.23
C THR A 787 6.12 8.84 27.01
N THR A 788 5.39 9.93 26.88
CA THR A 788 5.58 10.91 25.79
C THR A 788 6.97 11.53 25.87
N ALA A 789 7.37 12.01 27.05
CA ALA A 789 8.71 12.56 27.26
C ALA A 789 9.81 11.53 26.98
N LEU A 790 9.66 10.28 27.47
CA LEU A 790 10.62 9.22 27.17
C LEU A 790 10.72 8.94 25.68
N SER A 791 9.61 8.90 24.97
CA SER A 791 9.60 8.63 23.53
C SER A 791 10.34 9.69 22.71
N GLN A 792 10.30 10.96 23.16
CA GLN A 792 10.99 12.09 22.54
C GLN A 792 12.50 12.08 22.80
N HIS A 793 12.94 11.45 23.89
CA HIS A 793 14.36 11.36 24.28
C HIS A 793 15.03 10.04 23.87
N ALA A 794 14.29 9.11 23.26
CA ALA A 794 14.79 7.80 22.84
C ALA A 794 15.24 7.81 21.37
N PHE A 795 16.53 7.57 21.14
CA PHE A 795 17.18 7.60 19.83
C PHE A 795 17.88 6.27 19.53
N LEU A 796 17.83 5.84 18.28
CA LEU A 796 18.79 4.84 17.83
C LEU A 796 20.20 5.43 17.85
N PHE A 797 21.19 4.59 17.98
CA PHE A 797 22.59 5.00 18.04
C PHE A 797 22.98 5.86 16.84
N GLU A 798 22.60 5.46 15.65
CA GLU A 798 22.85 6.16 14.41
C GLU A 798 22.01 7.46 14.28
N GLU A 799 20.78 7.50 14.80
CA GLU A 799 19.98 8.75 14.83
C GLU A 799 20.64 9.79 15.72
N PHE A 800 21.13 9.37 16.89
CA PHE A 800 21.81 10.25 17.82
C PHE A 800 23.07 10.85 17.20
N LEU A 801 23.94 10.01 16.64
CA LEU A 801 25.20 10.47 16.01
C LEU A 801 24.95 11.39 14.81
N ALA A 802 23.99 11.06 13.95
CA ALA A 802 23.63 11.89 12.80
C ALA A 802 23.07 13.27 13.23
N ALA A 803 22.26 13.29 14.29
CA ALA A 803 21.73 14.54 14.84
C ALA A 803 22.82 15.44 15.45
N GLU A 804 23.78 14.85 16.14
CA GLU A 804 24.91 15.58 16.73
C GLU A 804 25.89 16.08 15.65
N GLU A 805 26.09 15.30 14.59
CA GLU A 805 26.86 15.74 13.43
C GLU A 805 26.22 16.93 12.72
N ALA A 806 24.90 16.87 12.49
CA ALA A 806 24.17 17.96 11.86
C ALA A 806 24.20 19.28 12.66
N LYS A 807 24.35 19.20 14.00
CA LYS A 807 24.57 20.36 14.88
C LYS A 807 26.01 20.86 14.88
N GLY A 808 26.95 20.10 14.29
CA GLY A 808 28.41 20.36 14.39
C GLY A 808 29.01 20.08 15.77
N GLU A 809 28.33 19.29 16.60
CA GLU A 809 28.75 18.98 17.97
C GLU A 809 29.44 17.62 18.09
N LEU A 810 29.40 16.76 17.07
CA LEU A 810 30.03 15.45 17.08
C LEU A 810 31.54 15.57 16.89
N GLN A 811 32.31 15.16 17.90
CA GLN A 811 33.77 15.17 17.86
C GLN A 811 34.34 13.77 17.66
N LEU A 812 34.00 13.15 16.52
CA LEU A 812 34.44 11.80 16.19
C LEU A 812 35.49 11.82 15.06
N LYS A 813 36.65 11.27 15.33
CA LYS A 813 37.76 11.15 14.34
C LYS A 813 37.77 9.73 13.79
N LEU A 814 37.54 9.60 12.51
CA LEU A 814 37.51 8.32 11.82
C LEU A 814 38.62 8.21 10.76
N LYS A 815 39.15 7.00 10.59
CA LYS A 815 40.12 6.63 9.55
C LYS A 815 39.48 5.74 8.53
N SER A 816 40.06 5.66 7.31
CA SER A 816 39.61 4.74 6.31
C SER A 816 39.78 3.27 6.71
N LEU A 817 38.82 2.44 6.31
CA LEU A 817 38.86 1.00 6.53
C LEU A 817 39.54 0.27 5.36
N PRO A 818 40.04 -0.97 5.57
CA PRO A 818 40.50 -1.82 4.47
C PRO A 818 39.39 -2.09 3.45
N ALA A 819 38.16 -2.35 3.93
CA ALA A 819 36.98 -2.48 3.09
C ALA A 819 36.55 -1.09 2.58
N LYS A 820 36.35 -0.97 1.25
CA LYS A 820 35.93 0.28 0.60
C LYS A 820 34.45 0.29 0.27
N ARG A 821 33.72 -0.83 0.43
CA ARG A 821 32.32 -0.98 0.16
C ARG A 821 31.59 -1.59 1.35
N ALA A 822 30.40 -1.10 1.61
CA ALA A 822 29.49 -1.65 2.59
C ALA A 822 28.10 -1.86 1.96
N LEU A 823 27.55 -3.06 2.12
CA LEU A 823 26.20 -3.41 1.73
C LEU A 823 25.28 -3.33 2.96
N LEU A 824 24.42 -2.33 3.02
CA LEU A 824 23.55 -2.04 4.14
C LEU A 824 22.17 -2.70 3.97
N HIS A 825 21.76 -3.54 4.93
CA HIS A 825 20.38 -3.96 5.08
C HIS A 825 19.68 -3.21 6.20
N GLY A 826 18.76 -2.32 5.87
CA GLY A 826 17.95 -1.62 6.87
C GLY A 826 16.96 -2.56 7.57
N HIS A 827 16.91 -2.46 8.91
CA HIS A 827 15.91 -3.18 9.70
C HIS A 827 14.49 -2.69 9.35
N CYS A 828 13.49 -3.59 9.32
CA CYS A 828 12.11 -3.22 8.92
C CYS A 828 11.51 -2.11 9.81
N HIS A 829 11.84 -2.05 11.10
CA HIS A 829 11.42 -0.95 11.96
C HIS A 829 12.16 0.36 11.64
N GLN A 830 13.48 0.35 11.34
CA GLN A 830 14.17 1.55 10.87
C GLN A 830 13.48 2.14 9.62
N LYS A 831 13.13 1.29 8.67
CA LYS A 831 12.37 1.67 7.47
C LYS A 831 10.97 2.20 7.81
N ALA A 832 10.25 1.54 8.73
CA ALA A 832 8.91 1.95 9.15
C ALA A 832 8.89 3.30 9.90
N PHE A 833 9.97 3.64 10.60
CA PHE A 833 10.10 4.92 11.32
C PHE A 833 10.91 5.98 10.56
N ALA A 834 11.24 5.74 9.30
CA ALA A 834 11.97 6.68 8.43
C ALA A 834 13.38 7.08 8.89
N VAL A 835 14.08 6.20 9.61
CA VAL A 835 15.39 6.50 10.17
C VAL A 835 16.59 5.97 9.36
N MET A 836 16.33 5.49 8.13
CA MET A 836 17.37 4.93 7.28
C MET A 836 18.42 5.96 6.83
N SER A 837 18.03 7.21 6.64
CA SER A 837 18.95 8.30 6.27
C SER A 837 20.03 8.49 7.31
N SER A 838 19.69 8.40 8.60
CA SER A 838 20.68 8.51 9.68
C SER A 838 21.71 7.39 9.65
N VAL A 839 21.28 6.16 9.34
CA VAL A 839 22.21 5.01 9.19
C VAL A 839 23.19 5.24 8.05
N GLN A 840 22.68 5.71 6.89
CA GLN A 840 23.50 6.03 5.72
C GLN A 840 24.48 7.18 6.00
N GLN A 841 24.01 8.26 6.64
CA GLN A 841 24.83 9.42 7.03
C GLN A 841 25.99 9.00 7.93
N VAL A 842 25.71 8.24 8.98
CA VAL A 842 26.71 7.80 9.94
C VAL A 842 27.77 6.88 9.29
N LEU A 843 27.36 5.97 8.42
CA LEU A 843 28.32 5.13 7.67
C LEU A 843 29.14 5.95 6.66
N ALA A 844 28.54 6.97 6.04
CA ALA A 844 29.23 7.86 5.11
C ALA A 844 30.30 8.76 5.78
N MET A 845 30.28 8.89 7.12
CA MET A 845 31.35 9.58 7.87
C MET A 845 32.68 8.81 7.83
N VAL A 846 32.66 7.50 7.55
CA VAL A 846 33.89 6.69 7.43
C VAL A 846 34.57 7.03 6.10
N PRO A 847 35.81 7.54 6.12
CA PRO A 847 36.48 7.98 4.90
C PRO A 847 36.60 6.86 3.86
N GLU A 848 36.28 7.18 2.61
CA GLU A 848 36.39 6.29 1.44
C GLU A 848 35.44 5.08 1.47
N LEU A 849 34.52 4.97 2.39
CA LEU A 849 33.55 3.89 2.43
C LEU A 849 32.32 4.22 1.56
N VAL A 850 32.12 3.47 0.51
CA VAL A 850 30.90 3.56 -0.34
C VAL A 850 29.81 2.66 0.23
N VAL A 851 28.67 3.24 0.56
CA VAL A 851 27.55 2.52 1.17
C VAL A 851 26.43 2.30 0.16
N GLU A 852 26.13 1.04 -0.11
CA GLU A 852 25.00 0.63 -0.95
C GLU A 852 23.91 0.04 -0.06
N THR A 853 22.66 0.45 -0.27
CA THR A 853 21.53 -0.07 0.51
C THR A 853 20.76 -1.12 -0.27
N VAL A 854 20.54 -2.28 0.33
CA VAL A 854 19.72 -3.34 -0.26
C VAL A 854 18.26 -2.92 -0.26
N GLU A 855 17.66 -2.85 -1.43
CA GLU A 855 16.24 -2.63 -1.62
C GLU A 855 15.43 -3.89 -1.23
N SER A 856 15.19 -4.05 0.05
CA SER A 856 14.51 -5.22 0.61
C SER A 856 13.35 -4.83 1.52
N SER A 857 12.37 -5.73 1.69
CA SER A 857 11.30 -5.52 2.67
C SER A 857 11.76 -5.94 4.08
N CYS A 858 11.46 -7.13 4.50
CA CYS A 858 11.87 -7.73 5.77
C CYS A 858 12.91 -8.82 5.52
N CYS A 859 13.85 -9.02 6.43
CA CYS A 859 14.79 -10.14 6.35
C CYS A 859 14.10 -11.52 6.47
N GLY A 860 12.87 -11.57 7.00
CA GLY A 860 12.11 -12.81 7.19
C GLY A 860 12.31 -13.50 8.55
N MET A 861 13.31 -13.14 9.33
CA MET A 861 13.56 -13.75 10.66
C MET A 861 12.54 -13.29 11.70
N ALA A 862 12.34 -11.99 11.83
CA ALA A 862 11.33 -11.34 12.70
C ALA A 862 11.25 -11.93 14.11
N GLY A 863 12.30 -11.79 14.89
CA GLY A 863 12.40 -12.35 16.26
C GLY A 863 12.35 -13.88 16.23
N SER A 864 11.41 -14.47 16.95
CA SER A 864 11.26 -15.93 17.03
C SER A 864 10.61 -16.59 15.81
N PHE A 865 10.00 -15.81 14.91
CA PHE A 865 9.24 -16.33 13.77
C PHE A 865 10.06 -17.25 12.87
N GLY A 866 11.27 -16.84 12.48
CA GLY A 866 12.13 -17.62 11.60
C GLY A 866 12.80 -18.82 12.26
N TYR A 867 12.78 -18.92 13.58
CA TYR A 867 13.27 -20.10 14.32
C TYR A 867 12.21 -21.20 14.45
N ASP A 868 10.94 -20.88 14.18
CA ASP A 868 9.84 -21.84 14.22
C ASP A 868 9.92 -22.80 13.03
N ALA A 869 9.86 -24.11 13.29
CA ALA A 869 9.90 -25.13 12.24
C ALA A 869 8.78 -24.98 11.21
N LYS A 870 7.57 -24.53 11.63
CA LYS A 870 6.43 -24.29 10.74
C LYS A 870 6.63 -23.08 9.83
N HIS A 871 7.45 -22.11 10.25
CA HIS A 871 7.65 -20.85 9.54
C HIS A 871 8.99 -20.75 8.79
N PHE A 872 9.87 -21.74 8.96
CA PHE A 872 11.21 -21.72 8.38
C PHE A 872 11.22 -21.42 6.86
N ASP A 873 10.42 -22.19 6.10
CA ASP A 873 10.42 -22.05 4.63
C ASP A 873 9.90 -20.69 4.18
N ILE A 874 8.85 -20.17 4.85
CA ILE A 874 8.31 -18.84 4.54
C ILE A 874 9.30 -17.73 4.96
N SER A 875 10.01 -17.92 6.07
CA SER A 875 11.06 -17.02 6.55
C SER A 875 12.20 -16.92 5.54
N MET A 876 12.66 -18.06 5.03
CA MET A 876 13.71 -18.11 3.99
C MET A 876 13.23 -17.45 2.70
N LYS A 877 12.01 -17.75 2.24
CA LYS A 877 11.45 -17.12 1.04
C LYS A 877 11.37 -15.60 1.16
N MET A 878 11.06 -15.04 2.35
CA MET A 878 11.09 -13.59 2.56
C MET A 878 12.49 -13.00 2.39
N GLY A 879 13.51 -13.68 2.93
CA GLY A 879 14.92 -13.29 2.76
C GLY A 879 15.38 -13.39 1.31
N GLU A 880 14.93 -14.42 0.59
CA GLU A 880 15.26 -14.69 -0.82
C GLU A 880 14.63 -13.71 -1.81
N LEU A 881 13.66 -12.89 -1.39
CA LEU A 881 13.09 -11.90 -2.30
C LEU A 881 14.12 -10.90 -2.82
N ASN A 882 15.03 -10.44 -1.96
CA ASN A 882 16.03 -9.43 -2.31
C ASN A 882 17.30 -9.55 -1.46
N LEU A 883 17.18 -9.76 -0.14
CA LEU A 883 18.29 -9.64 0.81
C LEU A 883 19.39 -10.70 0.57
N LEU A 884 19.01 -11.96 0.62
CA LEU A 884 19.98 -13.05 0.57
C LEU A 884 20.70 -13.14 -0.79
N PRO A 885 20.01 -12.96 -1.94
CA PRO A 885 20.70 -12.83 -3.24
C PRO A 885 21.72 -11.69 -3.25
N ALA A 886 21.34 -10.48 -2.85
CA ALA A 886 22.24 -9.32 -2.83
C ALA A 886 23.48 -9.55 -1.95
N VAL A 887 23.31 -10.20 -0.80
CA VAL A 887 24.44 -10.54 0.10
C VAL A 887 25.38 -11.58 -0.52
N ARG A 888 24.84 -12.57 -1.24
CA ARG A 888 25.67 -13.59 -1.92
C ARG A 888 26.43 -13.05 -3.13
N GLU A 889 25.84 -12.05 -3.83
CA GLU A 889 26.45 -11.38 -4.97
C GLU A 889 27.50 -10.34 -4.57
N ALA A 890 27.46 -9.85 -3.33
CA ALA A 890 28.40 -8.87 -2.82
C ALA A 890 29.84 -9.44 -2.77
N ASP A 891 30.82 -8.62 -3.16
CA ASP A 891 32.24 -8.97 -3.13
C ASP A 891 32.68 -9.49 -1.75
N ALA A 892 33.69 -10.36 -1.73
CA ALA A 892 34.15 -11.01 -0.50
C ALA A 892 34.68 -10.01 0.56
N ASP A 893 35.25 -8.90 0.12
CA ASP A 893 35.78 -7.79 0.95
C ASP A 893 34.73 -6.72 1.28
N CYS A 894 33.50 -6.81 0.74
CA CYS A 894 32.41 -5.92 1.07
C CYS A 894 31.90 -6.20 2.49
N LEU A 895 31.82 -5.17 3.32
CA LEU A 895 31.19 -5.26 4.63
C LEU A 895 29.68 -5.44 4.50
N ILE A 896 29.12 -6.43 5.19
CA ILE A 896 27.67 -6.57 5.29
C ILE A 896 27.21 -5.93 6.61
N VAL A 897 26.33 -4.93 6.51
CA VAL A 897 25.92 -4.14 7.67
C VAL A 897 24.41 -4.32 7.92
N ALA A 898 24.07 -4.63 9.16
CA ALA A 898 22.68 -4.73 9.60
C ALA A 898 22.55 -4.54 11.13
N ASP A 899 21.71 -3.62 11.59
CA ASP A 899 21.57 -3.29 13.02
C ASP A 899 20.69 -4.25 13.81
N GLY A 900 19.76 -4.96 13.15
CA GLY A 900 18.92 -5.92 13.85
C GLY A 900 19.58 -7.29 14.04
N THR A 901 19.57 -7.82 15.26
CA THR A 901 20.01 -9.20 15.57
C THR A 901 19.35 -10.23 14.68
N SER A 902 18.02 -10.11 14.47
CA SER A 902 17.27 -10.99 13.57
C SER A 902 17.80 -10.96 12.13
N CYS A 903 18.19 -9.78 11.64
CA CYS A 903 18.71 -9.61 10.29
C CYS A 903 20.10 -10.26 10.14
N ARG A 904 20.99 -10.05 11.10
CA ARG A 904 22.32 -10.66 11.10
C ARG A 904 22.25 -12.19 11.12
N HIS A 905 21.37 -12.76 11.95
CA HIS A 905 21.15 -14.21 11.97
C HIS A 905 20.56 -14.75 10.67
N GLN A 906 19.62 -14.03 10.04
CA GLN A 906 19.07 -14.43 8.73
C GLN A 906 20.15 -14.45 7.64
N ILE A 907 21.01 -13.42 7.62
CA ILE A 907 22.13 -13.33 6.66
C ILE A 907 23.12 -14.46 6.90
N GLN A 908 23.50 -14.69 8.16
CA GLN A 908 24.45 -15.77 8.50
C GLN A 908 23.93 -17.15 8.08
N ASP A 909 22.66 -17.47 8.42
CA ASP A 909 22.08 -18.78 8.11
C ASP A 909 21.74 -18.94 6.62
N GLY A 910 21.32 -17.86 5.94
CA GLY A 910 20.82 -17.90 4.56
C GLY A 910 21.88 -17.64 3.48
N ALA A 911 22.92 -16.86 3.80
CA ALA A 911 23.96 -16.49 2.84
C ALA A 911 25.37 -16.94 3.28
N GLY A 912 25.54 -17.43 4.50
CA GLY A 912 26.85 -17.87 5.04
C GLY A 912 27.83 -16.68 5.27
N ARG A 913 27.35 -15.44 5.30
CA ARG A 913 28.14 -14.23 5.48
C ARG A 913 27.90 -13.64 6.86
N GLU A 914 28.95 -13.17 7.54
CA GLU A 914 28.82 -12.39 8.76
C GLU A 914 28.32 -10.98 8.40
N ALA A 915 27.27 -10.51 9.12
CA ALA A 915 26.84 -9.14 9.09
C ALA A 915 27.16 -8.47 10.45
N ILE A 916 27.57 -7.21 10.42
CA ILE A 916 27.98 -6.47 11.62
C ILE A 916 27.08 -5.25 11.87
N HIS A 917 26.98 -4.84 13.12
CA HIS A 917 26.27 -3.63 13.53
C HIS A 917 27.02 -2.36 13.12
N VAL A 918 26.33 -1.24 12.83
CA VAL A 918 26.94 0.06 12.51
C VAL A 918 27.94 0.49 13.58
N ALA A 919 27.64 0.30 14.86
CA ALA A 919 28.57 0.62 15.95
C ALA A 919 29.93 -0.07 15.80
N ARG A 920 29.96 -1.33 15.35
CA ARG A 920 31.22 -2.05 15.10
C ARG A 920 31.98 -1.49 13.91
N VAL A 921 31.28 -1.06 12.86
CA VAL A 921 31.93 -0.39 11.71
C VAL A 921 32.64 0.89 12.15
N LEU A 922 31.96 1.70 12.96
CA LEU A 922 32.54 2.92 13.49
C LEU A 922 33.72 2.65 14.47
N GLU A 923 33.59 1.65 15.35
CA GLU A 923 34.67 1.24 16.24
C GLU A 923 35.92 0.86 15.48
N MET A 924 35.80 0.05 14.41
CA MET A 924 36.92 -0.33 13.52
C MET A 924 37.56 0.88 12.83
N ALA A 925 36.77 1.92 12.58
CA ALA A 925 37.23 3.16 11.94
C ALA A 925 37.73 4.21 12.92
N LEU A 926 37.68 4.01 14.24
CA LEU A 926 38.22 5.00 15.21
C LEU A 926 39.72 5.27 14.92
N ALA A 927 40.08 6.56 14.84
CA ALA A 927 41.45 6.95 14.79
C ALA A 927 42.06 6.86 16.21
N GLU A 928 43.33 6.48 16.32
CA GLU A 928 44.05 6.41 17.60
C GLU A 928 44.18 7.78 18.28
#